data_5a929ca84c6da3f578e35ba4c7a5805d
#
_entry.id   5a929ca84c6da3f578e35ba4c7a5805d
#
_cell.length_a   1.000
_cell.length_b   1.000
_cell.length_c   1.000
_cell.angle_alpha   90.00
_cell.angle_beta   90.00
_cell.angle_gamma   90.00
#
_symmetry.space_group_name_H-M   'P 1'
#
loop_
_entity.id
_entity.type
_entity.pdbx_description
1 polymer ?
#
loop_
_entity_poly.entity_id
_entity_poly.type
_entity_poly.pdbx_seq_one_letter_code
_entity_poly.pdbx_strand_id
1 'polypeptide(L)'
;MMYRLPPVPGEWIDRERRVDFEFEGRPYSGFAGDTISSALAAAGEMTLGRSFKYHRPRGIFSFANHDANNLFQVDGVPNVRGDVVPLAPGANVTAVNTFGGLASDRGRFLEWLAPFLPVGFYYKAFHGRSFPVWERRIRAISGLGVAGADLPRQKTPKRYAFCDVLVIGAGPSGLAAALSAADSGARVMLVDENARAGGSAAWSGALQGEVTALTSRVAQNPRIETLLSTYAAGCYADRWVALIEPQRMTKVRAGAIVFATGVIEQPTIFRHNDLPGVMLGSAAQRLLHRYAIAPGRRVAILTANHEGYDLARALRAHDVGVAAILDLRAGSVGDAREFAGCRCESRVIPEEAIAGRDGAVRALRYRHVPADSSAPRTEKIDCDAVLSSVGFSPAIQLLMQAGAASAYDTALQQHLPTVLPPGVFATGRLNGVYEFAARKQDGRDVGAAAAQFARAGVRAEHRVNREHTRQVSHPYPVFTHPRARDFVDLDEDIQVKDLLHSGQEGFDSPELMKRFSTLGMGPSQGKHSNLNGARVLARARGHSIAETPLTTQRPFFHPVPLKHLAGAGFHLTRRSAVHAQHAALGASWMTIGGWRRPEYYARPGIARADCIADEARAVRGGTGLIDVSTLGKIEVHGPDAGRFLDRVYTGSFSDLRIGATRYGLLLDESGIVRDDGVVARLGESSYYFTTTTGGAAGVYRELLLWNTRWRMDCAFVNATGHRAAFNLAGPASRELLQTLADIDVSEAAFPFLGARSGKVAGICARILRVGFVSTLGFEIHVPFSGAARLWDALVQAGERFGIRAFGVEAQRLLRLEKGHAIVGQDTDNLTNPFEANLGWAVRMGKPFFVGQRSLRILEKRGARQSLVGFELPADHAPVLEANLLIHGGEIAGRVTSIARSPTLGRTIGLAMAAPHLAVLGSEIRIRSTDGRMVPARVVRTPFVEAA
;
A
#
# COMPACT_ATOMS: atom_id res chain seq x y z
N MET A 1 -4.39 2.05 43.41
CA MET A 1 -4.01 1.30 42.20
C MET A 1 -3.59 -0.09 42.62
N MET A 2 -4.32 -1.09 42.19
CA MET A 2 -4.28 -2.47 42.77
C MET A 2 -2.96 -3.22 42.48
N TYR A 3 -2.32 -2.93 41.38
CA TYR A 3 -1.08 -3.61 40.92
C TYR A 3 0.13 -2.68 40.81
N ARG A 4 0.01 -1.38 41.18
CA ARG A 4 1.12 -0.45 41.16
C ARG A 4 2.05 -0.72 42.36
N LEU A 5 3.29 -1.00 42.08
CA LEU A 5 4.35 -1.26 43.08
C LEU A 5 4.95 0.06 43.62
N PRO A 6 5.72 0.01 44.69
CA PRO A 6 6.60 1.10 45.09
C PRO A 6 7.52 1.55 43.92
N PRO A 7 8.17 2.72 44.04
CA PRO A 7 9.06 3.20 43.00
C PRO A 7 10.14 2.18 42.60
N VAL A 8 10.28 1.95 41.29
CA VAL A 8 11.31 1.07 40.73
C VAL A 8 12.37 1.94 40.04
N PRO A 9 13.66 1.70 40.29
CA PRO A 9 14.74 2.47 39.71
C PRO A 9 14.64 2.50 38.18
N GLY A 10 14.65 3.72 37.62
CA GLY A 10 14.57 3.90 36.18
C GLY A 10 13.17 3.81 35.54
N GLU A 11 12.10 3.77 36.37
CA GLU A 11 10.72 3.80 35.85
C GLU A 11 10.47 5.02 34.94
N TRP A 12 9.51 4.90 34.04
CA TRP A 12 9.24 5.91 33.02
C TRP A 12 8.17 6.92 33.43
N ILE A 13 7.44 6.62 34.52
CA ILE A 13 6.36 7.46 35.04
C ILE A 13 6.88 8.56 35.96
N ASP A 14 6.15 9.67 35.99
CA ASP A 14 6.31 10.79 36.92
C ASP A 14 5.18 10.73 37.95
N ARG A 15 5.50 10.28 39.18
CA ARG A 15 4.51 10.03 40.25
C ARG A 15 3.95 11.32 40.86
N GLU A 16 4.58 12.46 40.66
CA GLU A 16 4.08 13.75 41.13
C GLU A 16 2.97 14.29 40.22
N ARG A 17 2.88 13.80 38.96
CA ARG A 17 1.92 14.27 37.97
C ARG A 17 0.87 13.21 37.69
N ARG A 18 -0.24 13.26 38.42
CA ARG A 18 -1.40 12.39 38.21
C ARG A 18 -2.15 12.80 36.92
N VAL A 19 -2.65 11.82 36.19
CA VAL A 19 -3.44 11.97 34.96
C VAL A 19 -4.73 11.17 35.12
N ASP A 20 -5.87 11.88 35.10
CA ASP A 20 -7.20 11.24 35.16
C ASP A 20 -7.76 11.11 33.73
N PHE A 21 -8.47 9.99 33.47
CA PHE A 21 -9.08 9.65 32.19
C PHE A 21 -10.30 8.74 32.40
N GLU A 22 -11.06 8.50 31.33
CA GLU A 22 -12.18 7.56 31.35
C GLU A 22 -11.91 6.32 30.49
N PHE A 23 -12.30 5.15 30.96
CA PHE A 23 -12.35 3.92 30.18
C PHE A 23 -13.71 3.26 30.30
N GLU A 24 -14.39 3.03 29.15
CA GLU A 24 -15.75 2.47 29.10
C GLU A 24 -16.74 3.24 30.00
N GLY A 25 -16.60 4.58 30.06
CA GLY A 25 -17.43 5.47 30.89
C GLY A 25 -17.16 5.41 32.41
N ARG A 26 -16.05 4.79 32.83
CA ARG A 26 -15.62 4.76 34.24
C ARG A 26 -14.35 5.58 34.42
N PRO A 27 -14.24 6.30 35.56
CA PRO A 27 -13.06 7.11 35.84
C PRO A 27 -11.86 6.24 36.27
N TYR A 28 -10.71 6.54 35.76
CA TYR A 28 -9.41 5.94 36.06
C TYR A 28 -8.36 7.01 36.24
N SER A 29 -7.23 6.62 36.88
CA SER A 29 -6.09 7.49 37.07
C SER A 29 -4.79 6.77 36.79
N GLY A 30 -3.87 7.43 36.17
CA GLY A 30 -2.47 7.03 35.98
C GLY A 30 -1.53 8.17 36.40
N PHE A 31 -0.29 8.08 35.92
CA PHE A 31 0.74 9.10 36.07
C PHE A 31 1.21 9.59 34.70
N ALA A 32 1.78 10.79 34.64
CA ALA A 32 2.45 11.25 33.43
C ALA A 32 3.59 10.26 33.08
N GLY A 33 3.66 9.85 31.81
CA GLY A 33 4.55 8.79 31.35
C GLY A 33 3.90 7.40 31.28
N ASP A 34 2.74 7.18 31.94
CA ASP A 34 1.94 5.98 31.67
C ASP A 34 1.44 5.97 30.22
N THR A 35 1.27 4.79 29.67
CA THR A 35 0.43 4.55 28.50
C THR A 35 -1.00 4.19 28.96
N ILE A 36 -1.94 4.18 28.03
CA ILE A 36 -3.33 3.80 28.33
C ILE A 36 -3.36 2.41 28.99
N SER A 37 -2.67 1.43 28.38
CA SER A 37 -2.67 0.05 28.85
C SER A 37 -1.93 -0.12 30.18
N SER A 38 -0.85 0.65 30.45
CA SER A 38 -0.16 0.59 31.73
C SER A 38 -1.02 1.16 32.87
N ALA A 39 -1.74 2.25 32.64
CA ALA A 39 -2.63 2.83 33.63
C ALA A 39 -3.80 1.89 33.97
N LEU A 40 -4.41 1.24 32.97
CA LEU A 40 -5.46 0.25 33.16
C LEU A 40 -4.94 -0.99 33.91
N ALA A 41 -3.77 -1.51 33.54
CA ALA A 41 -3.14 -2.65 34.25
C ALA A 41 -2.84 -2.30 35.71
N ALA A 42 -2.33 -1.10 35.99
CA ALA A 42 -2.11 -0.64 37.36
C ALA A 42 -3.40 -0.57 38.21
N ALA A 43 -4.52 -0.27 37.58
CA ALA A 43 -5.84 -0.25 38.19
C ALA A 43 -6.43 -1.66 38.41
N GLY A 44 -5.91 -2.67 37.72
CA GLY A 44 -6.36 -4.06 37.78
C GLY A 44 -7.32 -4.48 36.70
N GLU A 45 -7.43 -3.68 35.62
CA GLU A 45 -8.23 -4.04 34.46
C GLU A 45 -7.46 -5.09 33.63
N MET A 46 -7.89 -6.34 33.71
CA MET A 46 -7.26 -7.45 32.99
C MET A 46 -7.76 -7.59 31.55
N THR A 47 -9.03 -7.22 31.30
CA THR A 47 -9.63 -7.29 29.95
C THR A 47 -9.67 -5.91 29.32
N LEU A 48 -8.89 -5.72 28.26
CA LEU A 48 -8.72 -4.44 27.59
C LEU A 48 -9.53 -4.31 26.29
N GLY A 49 -10.01 -5.43 25.74
CA GLY A 49 -10.74 -5.48 24.49
C GLY A 49 -11.27 -6.86 24.19
N ARG A 50 -11.81 -7.03 22.97
CA ARG A 50 -12.33 -8.29 22.45
C ARG A 50 -11.68 -8.66 21.13
N SER A 51 -11.55 -9.96 20.85
CA SER A 51 -11.09 -10.44 19.55
C SER A 51 -12.15 -10.20 18.48
N PHE A 52 -11.73 -9.97 17.22
CA PHE A 52 -12.67 -9.57 16.17
C PHE A 52 -13.54 -10.73 15.63
N LYS A 53 -13.07 -12.00 15.74
CA LYS A 53 -13.77 -13.15 15.17
C LYS A 53 -14.67 -13.84 16.21
N TYR A 54 -14.14 -14.09 17.40
CA TYR A 54 -14.85 -14.84 18.45
C TYR A 54 -15.30 -13.98 19.64
N HIS A 55 -14.97 -12.70 19.66
CA HIS A 55 -15.23 -11.78 20.78
C HIS A 55 -14.72 -12.29 22.14
N ARG A 56 -13.60 -13.02 22.12
CA ARG A 56 -12.91 -13.48 23.32
C ARG A 56 -12.32 -12.30 24.10
N PRO A 57 -12.27 -12.35 25.43
CA PRO A 57 -11.60 -11.30 26.20
C PRO A 57 -10.10 -11.25 25.84
N ARG A 58 -9.54 -10.04 25.71
CA ARG A 58 -8.13 -9.80 25.43
C ARG A 58 -7.53 -8.93 26.50
N GLY A 59 -6.35 -9.34 27.02
CA GLY A 59 -5.51 -8.60 27.94
C GLY A 59 -4.15 -8.28 27.34
N ILE A 60 -3.25 -7.74 28.15
CA ILE A 60 -1.85 -7.50 27.75
C ILE A 60 -1.19 -8.82 27.39
N PHE A 61 -0.54 -8.86 26.23
CA PHE A 61 0.17 -10.05 25.76
C PHE A 61 1.70 -9.80 25.62
N SER A 62 2.13 -8.88 24.75
CA SER A 62 3.55 -8.59 24.54
C SER A 62 4.00 -7.26 25.11
N PHE A 63 3.12 -6.29 25.16
CA PHE A 63 3.40 -4.91 25.58
C PHE A 63 4.63 -4.31 24.88
N ALA A 64 4.80 -4.60 23.59
CA ALA A 64 6.03 -4.40 22.83
C ALA A 64 5.84 -3.60 21.54
N ASN A 65 5.09 -2.50 21.60
CA ASN A 65 4.82 -1.60 20.48
C ASN A 65 4.15 -2.25 19.25
N HIS A 66 3.71 -3.48 19.36
CA HIS A 66 3.01 -4.24 18.30
C HIS A 66 1.97 -5.21 18.89
N ASP A 67 1.53 -4.93 20.10
CA ASP A 67 0.53 -5.73 20.80
C ASP A 67 -0.88 -5.38 20.29
N ALA A 68 -1.46 -6.23 19.44
CA ALA A 68 -2.78 -6.04 18.88
C ALA A 68 -3.92 -6.14 19.91
N ASN A 69 -3.65 -6.73 21.05
CA ASN A 69 -4.64 -6.80 22.13
C ASN A 69 -4.87 -5.44 22.81
N ASN A 70 -3.98 -4.48 22.59
CA ASN A 70 -3.98 -3.15 23.20
C ASN A 70 -4.41 -2.05 22.22
N LEU A 71 -5.42 -2.29 21.39
CA LEU A 71 -6.02 -1.30 20.50
C LEU A 71 -7.29 -0.72 21.10
N PHE A 72 -7.39 0.60 21.10
CA PHE A 72 -8.52 1.36 21.66
C PHE A 72 -9.07 2.38 20.67
N GLN A 73 -10.28 2.83 20.90
CA GLN A 73 -10.78 4.09 20.37
C GLN A 73 -10.56 5.16 21.45
N VAL A 74 -9.91 6.27 21.08
CA VAL A 74 -9.57 7.38 21.98
C VAL A 74 -10.10 8.66 21.40
N ASP A 75 -11.01 9.36 22.08
CA ASP A 75 -11.63 10.61 21.62
C ASP A 75 -12.20 10.50 20.21
N GLY A 76 -12.81 9.35 19.88
CA GLY A 76 -13.32 9.04 18.56
C GLY A 76 -12.28 8.55 17.53
N VAL A 77 -10.98 8.64 17.80
CA VAL A 77 -9.92 8.12 16.92
C VAL A 77 -9.79 6.59 17.08
N PRO A 78 -10.06 5.79 16.03
CA PRO A 78 -10.01 4.34 16.15
C PRO A 78 -8.57 3.80 16.08
N ASN A 79 -8.40 2.60 16.64
CA ASN A 79 -7.16 1.80 16.56
C ASN A 79 -5.91 2.52 17.11
N VAL A 80 -6.09 3.28 18.19
CA VAL A 80 -4.99 3.89 18.93
C VAL A 80 -4.29 2.80 19.76
N ARG A 81 -2.97 2.76 19.68
CA ARG A 81 -2.13 1.76 20.34
C ARG A 81 -1.93 2.12 21.81
N GLY A 82 -2.64 1.44 22.69
CA GLY A 82 -2.62 1.73 24.11
C GLY A 82 -1.32 1.36 24.84
N ASP A 83 -0.49 0.50 24.24
CA ASP A 83 0.84 0.15 24.74
C ASP A 83 1.93 1.18 24.38
N VAL A 84 1.64 2.13 23.49
CA VAL A 84 2.59 3.11 22.95
C VAL A 84 2.19 4.55 23.26
N VAL A 85 0.91 4.87 23.07
CA VAL A 85 0.42 6.25 23.18
C VAL A 85 0.42 6.68 24.64
N PRO A 86 1.11 7.78 25.00
CA PRO A 86 1.07 8.34 26.34
C PRO A 86 -0.35 8.71 26.75
N LEU A 87 -0.67 8.46 27.98
CA LEU A 87 -1.95 8.81 28.58
C LEU A 87 -2.12 10.34 28.58
N ALA A 88 -3.26 10.81 28.04
CA ALA A 88 -3.61 12.23 28.02
C ALA A 88 -4.67 12.56 29.07
N PRO A 89 -4.60 13.75 29.73
CA PRO A 89 -5.61 14.17 30.68
C PRO A 89 -6.99 14.27 30.05
N GLY A 90 -8.01 13.70 30.70
CA GLY A 90 -9.40 13.74 30.26
C GLY A 90 -9.71 12.87 29.02
N ALA A 91 -8.78 12.00 28.59
CA ALA A 91 -9.02 11.13 27.44
C ALA A 91 -10.22 10.20 27.68
N ASN A 92 -11.11 10.13 26.69
CA ASN A 92 -12.20 9.14 26.67
C ASN A 92 -11.78 7.93 25.85
N VAL A 93 -11.58 6.80 26.53
CA VAL A 93 -11.07 5.57 25.95
C VAL A 93 -12.16 4.49 25.94
N THR A 94 -12.36 3.85 24.80
CA THR A 94 -13.24 2.70 24.67
C THR A 94 -12.54 1.54 23.97
N ALA A 95 -12.96 0.31 24.29
CA ALA A 95 -12.44 -0.88 23.64
C ALA A 95 -12.91 -0.97 22.19
N VAL A 96 -12.08 -1.50 21.29
CA VAL A 96 -12.49 -1.86 19.92
C VAL A 96 -13.13 -3.25 19.89
N ASN A 97 -13.85 -3.56 18.79
CA ASN A 97 -14.49 -4.87 18.54
C ASN A 97 -15.53 -5.27 19.62
N THR A 98 -16.31 -4.33 20.08
CA THR A 98 -17.42 -4.58 21.03
C THR A 98 -18.75 -4.11 20.45
N PHE A 99 -19.83 -4.82 20.79
CA PHE A 99 -21.20 -4.44 20.46
C PHE A 99 -21.99 -4.11 21.73
N GLY A 100 -21.97 -2.86 22.15
CA GLY A 100 -22.61 -2.37 23.37
C GLY A 100 -21.68 -2.24 24.58
N GLY A 101 -20.36 -2.09 24.33
CA GLY A 101 -19.31 -1.92 25.32
C GLY A 101 -18.67 -3.23 25.80
N LEU A 102 -17.53 -3.11 26.46
CA LEU A 102 -16.68 -4.25 26.84
C LEU A 102 -17.37 -5.22 27.79
N ALA A 103 -18.08 -4.70 28.79
CA ALA A 103 -18.75 -5.50 29.82
C ALA A 103 -20.01 -6.22 29.32
N SER A 104 -20.75 -5.58 28.40
CA SER A 104 -22.05 -6.03 27.86
C SER A 104 -22.02 -6.41 26.40
N ASP A 105 -20.85 -6.81 25.89
CA ASP A 105 -20.64 -7.14 24.49
C ASP A 105 -21.60 -8.24 24.01
N ARG A 106 -22.50 -7.87 23.11
CA ARG A 106 -23.47 -8.79 22.48
C ARG A 106 -22.79 -9.75 21.51
N GLY A 107 -21.59 -9.45 21.00
CA GLY A 107 -20.82 -10.32 20.10
C GLY A 107 -20.31 -11.59 20.76
N ARG A 108 -20.35 -11.70 22.10
CA ARG A 108 -19.87 -12.88 22.85
C ARG A 108 -20.53 -14.19 22.44
N PHE A 109 -21.73 -14.17 21.85
CA PHE A 109 -22.37 -15.38 21.33
C PHE A 109 -21.55 -16.03 20.19
N LEU A 110 -20.71 -15.29 19.47
CA LEU A 110 -19.82 -15.83 18.44
C LEU A 110 -18.78 -16.80 19.00
N GLU A 111 -18.38 -16.64 20.26
CA GLU A 111 -17.53 -17.60 20.95
C GLU A 111 -18.19 -18.98 21.06
N TRP A 112 -19.50 -19.01 21.31
CA TRP A 112 -20.28 -20.25 21.36
C TRP A 112 -20.41 -20.88 19.98
N LEU A 113 -20.48 -20.07 18.89
CA LEU A 113 -20.52 -20.54 17.52
C LEU A 113 -19.12 -20.89 16.93
N ALA A 114 -18.04 -20.68 17.67
CA ALA A 114 -16.66 -20.90 17.20
C ALA A 114 -16.41 -22.28 16.53
N PRO A 115 -17.01 -23.41 16.97
CA PRO A 115 -16.85 -24.69 16.26
C PRO A 115 -17.35 -24.68 14.81
N PHE A 116 -18.33 -23.83 14.49
CA PHE A 116 -18.94 -23.71 13.15
C PHE A 116 -18.30 -22.62 12.28
N LEU A 117 -17.32 -21.91 12.81
CA LEU A 117 -16.61 -20.82 12.15
C LEU A 117 -15.11 -21.13 11.95
N PRO A 118 -14.74 -22.28 11.33
CA PRO A 118 -13.35 -22.57 11.02
C PRO A 118 -12.81 -21.54 10.00
N VAL A 119 -11.52 -21.50 9.81
CA VAL A 119 -10.91 -20.71 8.72
C VAL A 119 -11.50 -21.13 7.37
N GLY A 120 -11.85 -20.17 6.54
CA GLY A 120 -12.47 -20.44 5.23
C GLY A 120 -13.96 -20.81 5.26
N PHE A 121 -14.64 -20.75 6.42
CA PHE A 121 -16.05 -21.11 6.55
C PHE A 121 -16.96 -20.37 5.56
N TYR A 122 -16.69 -19.10 5.26
CA TYR A 122 -17.50 -18.28 4.37
C TYR A 122 -17.37 -18.70 2.90
N TYR A 123 -16.25 -19.27 2.49
CA TYR A 123 -16.10 -19.84 1.14
C TYR A 123 -16.97 -21.08 0.93
N LYS A 124 -17.20 -21.85 2.00
CA LYS A 124 -17.97 -23.11 1.94
C LYS A 124 -19.46 -22.93 2.23
N ALA A 125 -19.81 -22.01 3.15
CA ALA A 125 -21.17 -21.90 3.67
C ALA A 125 -21.98 -20.74 3.07
N PHE A 126 -21.37 -19.64 2.62
CA PHE A 126 -22.05 -18.41 2.25
C PHE A 126 -21.81 -18.02 0.77
N HIS A 127 -21.78 -18.97 -0.12
CA HIS A 127 -21.64 -18.75 -1.56
C HIS A 127 -23.01 -18.68 -2.29
N GLY A 128 -22.98 -18.38 -3.60
CA GLY A 128 -24.17 -18.27 -4.44
C GLY A 128 -24.83 -16.90 -4.41
N ARG A 129 -26.13 -16.85 -4.79
CA ARG A 129 -26.86 -15.58 -4.96
C ARG A 129 -27.00 -14.75 -3.68
N SER A 130 -26.96 -15.36 -2.52
CA SER A 130 -27.02 -14.67 -1.22
C SER A 130 -25.67 -14.12 -0.72
N PHE A 131 -24.56 -14.45 -1.38
CA PHE A 131 -23.20 -14.05 -0.96
C PHE A 131 -23.05 -12.54 -0.71
N PRO A 132 -23.53 -11.62 -1.59
CA PRO A 132 -23.35 -10.18 -1.34
C PRO A 132 -24.03 -9.68 -0.05
N VAL A 133 -25.12 -10.32 0.38
CA VAL A 133 -25.82 -9.98 1.63
C VAL A 133 -25.00 -10.45 2.84
N TRP A 134 -24.54 -11.69 2.79
CA TRP A 134 -23.72 -12.26 3.86
C TRP A 134 -22.36 -11.59 3.97
N GLU A 135 -21.71 -11.33 2.84
CA GLU A 135 -20.42 -10.64 2.78
C GLU A 135 -20.50 -9.26 3.46
N ARG A 136 -21.53 -8.48 3.15
CA ARG A 136 -21.76 -7.17 3.79
C ARG A 136 -21.94 -7.28 5.31
N ARG A 137 -22.69 -8.28 5.79
CA ARG A 137 -22.89 -8.51 7.22
C ARG A 137 -21.63 -8.99 7.93
N ILE A 138 -20.92 -9.95 7.33
CA ILE A 138 -19.67 -10.48 7.87
C ILE A 138 -18.62 -9.35 7.93
N ARG A 139 -18.52 -8.53 6.89
CA ARG A 139 -17.63 -7.36 6.86
C ARG A 139 -17.97 -6.35 7.94
N ALA A 140 -19.25 -6.11 8.22
CA ALA A 140 -19.66 -5.17 9.27
C ALA A 140 -19.31 -5.67 10.68
N ILE A 141 -19.23 -6.98 10.88
CA ILE A 141 -18.88 -7.61 12.17
C ILE A 141 -17.36 -7.77 12.31
N SER A 142 -16.66 -8.07 11.21
CA SER A 142 -15.21 -8.31 11.23
C SER A 142 -14.43 -7.00 11.17
N GLY A 143 -13.25 -6.98 11.76
CA GLY A 143 -12.31 -5.89 11.66
C GLY A 143 -11.91 -5.26 13.00
N LEU A 144 -11.02 -4.28 12.93
CA LEU A 144 -10.39 -3.61 14.07
C LEU A 144 -10.97 -2.20 14.26
N GLY A 145 -12.28 -2.09 14.42
CA GLY A 145 -12.99 -0.82 14.56
C GLY A 145 -13.38 -0.19 13.22
N VAL A 146 -14.02 0.97 13.29
CA VAL A 146 -14.57 1.70 12.14
C VAL A 146 -13.66 2.89 11.84
N ALA A 147 -13.33 3.10 10.56
CA ALA A 147 -12.57 4.27 10.16
C ALA A 147 -13.33 5.57 10.47
N GLY A 148 -12.67 6.50 11.15
CA GLY A 148 -13.27 7.79 11.54
C GLY A 148 -13.30 8.76 10.35
N ALA A 149 -14.25 8.58 9.42
CA ALA A 149 -14.36 9.41 8.22
C ALA A 149 -14.67 10.89 8.54
N ASP A 150 -15.36 11.15 9.65
CA ASP A 150 -15.77 12.48 10.10
C ASP A 150 -14.74 13.18 11.00
N LEU A 151 -13.63 12.50 11.30
CA LEU A 151 -12.56 13.09 12.11
C LEU A 151 -11.86 14.22 11.36
N PRO A 152 -11.41 15.27 12.08
CA PRO A 152 -10.65 16.36 11.47
C PRO A 152 -9.43 15.84 10.72
N ARG A 153 -9.24 16.32 9.51
CA ARG A 153 -8.13 15.94 8.66
C ARG A 153 -6.81 16.37 9.28
N GLN A 154 -5.94 15.39 9.57
CA GLN A 154 -4.60 15.64 10.09
C GLN A 154 -3.57 15.34 9.02
N LYS A 155 -2.50 16.13 9.01
CA LYS A 155 -1.34 15.93 8.15
C LYS A 155 -0.08 16.26 8.95
N THR A 156 0.89 15.37 8.91
CA THR A 156 2.19 15.60 9.54
C THR A 156 3.23 16.04 8.50
N PRO A 157 4.21 16.85 8.89
CA PRO A 157 5.30 17.26 8.01
C PRO A 157 6.13 16.05 7.57
N LYS A 158 6.78 16.16 6.43
CA LYS A 158 7.74 15.19 5.90
C LYS A 158 9.14 15.80 5.97
N ARG A 159 10.09 15.04 6.48
CA ARG A 159 11.53 15.39 6.49
C ARG A 159 12.27 14.44 5.54
N TYR A 160 13.21 14.97 4.79
CA TYR A 160 14.23 14.21 4.08
C TYR A 160 15.54 14.33 4.82
N ALA A 161 16.18 13.22 5.12
CA ALA A 161 17.45 13.20 5.87
C ALA A 161 18.47 12.30 5.16
N PHE A 162 19.73 12.63 5.35
CA PHE A 162 20.87 11.92 4.79
C PHE A 162 21.91 11.72 5.89
N CYS A 163 22.38 10.48 6.06
CA CYS A 163 23.44 10.14 7.00
C CYS A 163 24.42 9.14 6.38
N ASP A 164 25.62 9.07 6.95
CA ASP A 164 26.59 8.09 6.50
C ASP A 164 26.19 6.70 7.02
N VAL A 165 25.79 6.60 8.30
CA VAL A 165 25.34 5.35 8.92
C VAL A 165 24.00 5.56 9.63
N LEU A 166 22.98 4.77 9.26
CA LEU A 166 21.72 4.64 10.01
C LEU A 166 21.78 3.42 10.90
N VAL A 167 21.63 3.59 12.21
CA VAL A 167 21.53 2.49 13.17
C VAL A 167 20.09 2.35 13.66
N ILE A 168 19.48 1.18 13.47
CA ILE A 168 18.08 0.89 13.85
C ILE A 168 18.08 -0.01 15.07
N GLY A 169 17.69 0.55 16.22
CA GLY A 169 17.68 -0.06 17.54
C GLY A 169 18.78 0.49 18.44
N ALA A 170 18.41 1.10 19.59
CA ALA A 170 19.31 1.67 20.58
C ALA A 170 19.52 0.74 21.78
N GLY A 171 19.55 -0.58 21.56
CA GLY A 171 20.04 -1.55 22.53
C GLY A 171 21.58 -1.52 22.64
N PRO A 172 22.21 -2.36 23.49
CA PRO A 172 23.66 -2.33 23.72
C PRO A 172 24.49 -2.43 22.44
N SER A 173 24.10 -3.30 21.49
CA SER A 173 24.79 -3.46 20.22
C SER A 173 24.65 -2.21 19.33
N GLY A 174 23.45 -1.63 19.27
CA GLY A 174 23.19 -0.44 18.46
C GLY A 174 23.89 0.80 19.02
N LEU A 175 23.91 0.97 20.34
CA LEU A 175 24.66 2.04 21.01
C LEU A 175 26.17 1.91 20.75
N ALA A 176 26.72 0.69 20.85
CA ALA A 176 28.11 0.42 20.55
C ALA A 176 28.44 0.64 19.06
N ALA A 177 27.55 0.24 18.16
CA ALA A 177 27.71 0.46 16.73
C ALA A 177 27.68 1.97 16.37
N ALA A 178 26.74 2.72 16.95
CA ALA A 178 26.64 4.16 16.73
C ALA A 178 27.89 4.89 17.18
N LEU A 179 28.40 4.57 18.38
CA LEU A 179 29.66 5.15 18.90
C LEU A 179 30.86 4.82 17.99
N SER A 180 31.03 3.54 17.65
CA SER A 180 32.13 3.09 16.81
C SER A 180 32.11 3.70 15.41
N ALA A 181 30.93 3.83 14.80
CA ALA A 181 30.77 4.52 13.53
C ALA A 181 31.10 6.01 13.62
N ALA A 182 30.64 6.68 14.68
CA ALA A 182 30.96 8.10 14.93
C ALA A 182 32.44 8.33 15.22
N ASP A 183 33.08 7.47 16.03
CA ASP A 183 34.52 7.50 16.32
C ASP A 183 35.34 7.29 15.03
N SER A 184 34.81 6.51 14.08
CA SER A 184 35.35 6.38 12.71
C SER A 184 35.07 7.60 11.85
N GLY A 185 34.43 8.67 12.36
CA GLY A 185 34.19 9.96 11.73
C GLY A 185 32.89 10.00 10.87
N ALA A 186 32.02 9.01 10.90
CA ALA A 186 30.75 9.02 10.19
C ALA A 186 29.69 9.89 10.89
N ARG A 187 28.78 10.49 10.12
CA ARG A 187 27.55 11.10 10.64
C ARG A 187 26.55 9.98 10.85
N VAL A 188 26.12 9.78 12.08
CA VAL A 188 25.27 8.67 12.49
C VAL A 188 23.87 9.17 12.84
N MET A 189 22.86 8.47 12.37
CA MET A 189 21.50 8.59 12.87
C MET A 189 21.15 7.30 13.62
N LEU A 190 20.83 7.42 14.91
CA LEU A 190 20.42 6.30 15.76
C LEU A 190 18.93 6.41 16.06
N VAL A 191 18.17 5.34 15.78
CA VAL A 191 16.70 5.33 15.94
C VAL A 191 16.26 4.22 16.89
N ASP A 192 15.29 4.51 17.76
CA ASP A 192 14.64 3.48 18.58
C ASP A 192 13.14 3.77 18.77
N GLU A 193 12.33 2.73 18.75
CA GLU A 193 10.88 2.82 18.94
C GLU A 193 10.48 3.17 20.37
N ASN A 194 11.34 2.95 21.34
CA ASN A 194 11.10 3.27 22.74
C ASN A 194 11.46 4.71 23.06
N ALA A 195 10.84 5.25 24.11
CA ALA A 195 11.12 6.60 24.62
C ALA A 195 12.50 6.75 25.28
N ARG A 196 13.12 5.63 25.65
CA ARG A 196 14.46 5.60 26.26
C ARG A 196 15.33 4.54 25.59
N ALA A 197 16.60 4.85 25.40
CA ALA A 197 17.61 3.93 24.89
C ALA A 197 18.02 2.88 25.94
N GLY A 198 18.74 1.83 25.52
CA GLY A 198 19.26 0.76 26.38
C GLY A 198 18.66 -0.62 26.07
N GLY A 199 17.52 -0.67 25.38
CA GLY A 199 16.85 -1.90 25.00
C GLY A 199 16.51 -2.78 26.21
N SER A 200 16.51 -4.12 26.04
CA SER A 200 16.22 -5.07 27.14
C SER A 200 17.31 -5.13 28.24
N ALA A 201 18.51 -4.66 27.97
CA ALA A 201 19.59 -4.64 28.97
C ALA A 201 19.34 -3.58 30.07
N ALA A 202 18.55 -2.55 29.79
CA ALA A 202 18.17 -1.54 30.78
C ALA A 202 17.30 -2.11 31.92
N TRP A 203 16.77 -3.34 31.74
CA TRP A 203 15.94 -4.02 32.78
C TRP A 203 16.77 -4.89 33.72
N SER A 204 18.04 -5.07 33.46
CA SER A 204 18.95 -5.82 34.31
C SER A 204 19.65 -4.88 35.29
N GLY A 205 19.39 -5.00 36.58
CA GLY A 205 20.06 -4.19 37.58
C GLY A 205 21.61 -4.29 37.55
N ALA A 206 22.11 -5.47 37.20
CA ALA A 206 23.54 -5.71 37.06
C ALA A 206 24.16 -4.96 35.86
N LEU A 207 23.38 -4.69 34.80
CA LEU A 207 23.87 -4.05 33.58
C LEU A 207 23.50 -2.56 33.49
N GLN A 208 22.70 -2.05 34.40
CA GLN A 208 22.16 -0.70 34.35
C GLN A 208 23.28 0.37 34.30
N GLY A 209 24.35 0.21 35.08
CA GLY A 209 25.51 1.14 35.08
C GLY A 209 26.19 1.22 33.69
N GLU A 210 26.41 0.06 33.04
CA GLU A 210 27.05 0.00 31.72
C GLU A 210 26.15 0.55 30.62
N VAL A 211 24.86 0.27 30.70
CA VAL A 211 23.87 0.80 29.74
C VAL A 211 23.77 2.33 29.87
N THR A 212 23.77 2.85 31.11
CA THR A 212 23.75 4.29 31.37
C THR A 212 25.00 4.96 30.83
N ALA A 213 26.17 4.36 31.02
CA ALA A 213 27.44 4.89 30.48
C ALA A 213 27.42 4.92 28.94
N LEU A 214 26.89 3.88 28.27
CA LEU A 214 26.79 3.87 26.81
C LEU A 214 25.81 4.95 26.31
N THR A 215 24.66 5.08 26.92
CA THR A 215 23.62 6.07 26.52
C THR A 215 24.14 7.50 26.73
N SER A 216 24.84 7.78 27.82
CA SER A 216 25.45 9.09 28.08
C SER A 216 26.50 9.45 27.04
N ARG A 217 27.39 8.51 26.68
CA ARG A 217 28.38 8.72 25.62
C ARG A 217 27.73 9.01 24.26
N VAL A 218 26.67 8.30 23.90
CA VAL A 218 25.90 8.55 22.66
C VAL A 218 25.29 9.95 22.69
N ALA A 219 24.66 10.35 23.79
CA ALA A 219 24.02 11.66 23.94
C ALA A 219 25.00 12.84 23.86
N GLN A 220 26.26 12.63 24.28
CA GLN A 220 27.32 13.63 24.25
C GLN A 220 28.05 13.72 22.89
N ASN A 221 27.83 12.75 21.98
CA ASN A 221 28.58 12.71 20.72
C ASN A 221 27.89 13.56 19.64
N PRO A 222 28.49 14.67 19.17
CA PRO A 222 27.87 15.58 18.22
C PRO A 222 27.65 14.99 16.80
N ARG A 223 28.30 13.85 16.51
CA ARG A 223 28.14 13.14 15.23
C ARG A 223 26.94 12.17 15.23
N ILE A 224 26.25 12.00 16.38
CA ILE A 224 25.12 11.07 16.51
C ILE A 224 23.83 11.86 16.72
N GLU A 225 22.96 11.86 15.72
CA GLU A 225 21.57 12.31 15.88
C GLU A 225 20.74 11.12 16.40
N THR A 226 20.18 11.25 17.61
CA THR A 226 19.37 10.20 18.23
C THR A 226 17.89 10.54 18.15
N LEU A 227 17.08 9.63 17.56
CA LEU A 227 15.63 9.73 17.42
C LEU A 227 14.98 8.61 18.23
N LEU A 228 14.49 8.92 19.42
CA LEU A 228 13.71 8.03 20.29
C LEU A 228 12.20 8.15 19.98
N SER A 229 11.38 7.26 20.50
CA SER A 229 9.96 7.14 20.15
C SER A 229 9.73 7.14 18.64
N THR A 230 10.68 6.58 17.88
CA THR A 230 10.73 6.61 16.43
C THR A 230 11.01 5.21 15.89
N TYR A 231 10.11 4.69 15.08
CA TYR A 231 10.29 3.36 14.51
C TYR A 231 10.52 3.39 13.00
N ALA A 232 11.39 2.49 12.54
CA ALA A 232 11.58 2.24 11.13
C ALA A 232 10.44 1.34 10.62
N ALA A 233 9.59 1.88 9.75
CA ALA A 233 8.39 1.20 9.28
C ALA A 233 8.58 0.42 7.98
N GLY A 234 9.58 0.77 7.19
CA GLY A 234 9.89 0.10 5.93
C GLY A 234 11.26 0.45 5.40
N CYS A 235 11.89 -0.52 4.74
CA CYS A 235 13.15 -0.37 4.04
C CYS A 235 12.93 -0.55 2.53
N TYR A 236 13.52 0.33 1.72
CA TYR A 236 13.31 0.39 0.27
C TYR A 236 14.65 0.35 -0.48
N ALA A 237 14.57 0.28 -1.81
CA ALA A 237 15.75 0.33 -2.67
C ALA A 237 16.64 1.53 -2.36
N ASP A 238 17.94 1.42 -2.66
CA ASP A 238 18.95 2.46 -2.45
C ASP A 238 19.04 2.93 -0.98
N ARG A 239 18.82 2.02 -0.05
CA ARG A 239 18.91 2.24 1.40
C ARG A 239 18.04 3.39 1.92
N TRP A 240 16.86 3.62 1.30
CA TRP A 240 15.83 4.47 1.85
C TRP A 240 15.09 3.77 2.97
N VAL A 241 14.89 4.47 4.08
CA VAL A 241 14.14 3.97 5.25
C VAL A 241 13.09 5.00 5.65
N ALA A 242 11.85 4.52 5.88
CA ALA A 242 10.76 5.33 6.40
C ALA A 242 10.79 5.30 7.94
N LEU A 243 11.08 6.43 8.57
CA LEU A 243 11.03 6.61 10.02
C LEU A 243 9.75 7.33 10.42
N ILE A 244 9.04 6.79 11.40
CA ILE A 244 7.79 7.34 11.92
C ILE A 244 8.03 7.87 13.32
N GLU A 245 7.98 9.18 13.43
CA GLU A 245 8.03 9.94 14.66
C GLU A 245 6.59 10.32 15.09
N PRO A 246 6.30 10.67 16.34
CA PRO A 246 4.94 10.99 16.78
C PRO A 246 4.26 12.10 15.96
N GLN A 247 5.02 13.10 15.53
CA GLN A 247 4.51 14.28 14.82
C GLN A 247 5.10 14.49 13.41
N ARG A 248 5.91 13.56 12.92
CA ARG A 248 6.61 13.71 11.65
C ARG A 248 6.92 12.35 11.02
N MET A 249 7.02 12.30 9.71
CA MET A 249 7.61 11.20 8.96
C MET A 249 8.95 11.65 8.39
N THR A 250 10.03 10.95 8.72
CA THR A 250 11.35 11.20 8.16
C THR A 250 11.73 10.10 7.16
N LYS A 251 12.07 10.50 5.93
CA LYS A 251 12.59 9.62 4.89
C LYS A 251 14.11 9.75 4.88
N VAL A 252 14.82 8.71 5.32
CA VAL A 252 16.28 8.70 5.43
C VAL A 252 16.89 7.91 4.29
N ARG A 253 17.88 8.49 3.62
CA ARG A 253 18.78 7.78 2.73
C ARG A 253 20.13 7.65 3.41
N ALA A 254 20.56 6.41 3.66
CA ALA A 254 21.81 6.13 4.37
C ALA A 254 22.90 5.63 3.44
N GLY A 255 24.17 5.98 3.75
CA GLY A 255 25.36 5.37 3.13
C GLY A 255 25.48 3.89 3.49
N ALA A 256 25.20 3.55 4.77
CA ALA A 256 25.08 2.18 5.26
C ALA A 256 23.98 2.09 6.32
N ILE A 257 23.37 0.89 6.48
CA ILE A 257 22.35 0.62 7.51
C ILE A 257 22.84 -0.49 8.43
N VAL A 258 22.76 -0.26 9.73
CA VAL A 258 23.03 -1.25 10.78
C VAL A 258 21.71 -1.62 11.46
N PHE A 259 21.28 -2.87 11.33
CA PHE A 259 20.12 -3.40 12.02
C PHE A 259 20.57 -3.97 13.39
N ALA A 260 20.14 -3.34 14.48
CA ALA A 260 20.32 -3.73 15.87
C ALA A 260 18.97 -3.98 16.55
N THR A 261 17.99 -4.48 15.79
CA THR A 261 16.57 -4.60 16.12
C THR A 261 16.27 -5.69 17.17
N GLY A 262 17.26 -6.50 17.51
CA GLY A 262 17.14 -7.51 18.56
C GLY A 262 16.24 -8.68 18.21
N VAL A 263 15.44 -9.12 19.17
CA VAL A 263 14.60 -10.32 19.07
C VAL A 263 13.19 -10.07 19.58
N ILE A 264 12.24 -10.87 19.10
CA ILE A 264 10.84 -10.89 19.49
C ILE A 264 10.58 -12.20 20.25
N GLU A 265 10.10 -12.11 21.48
CA GLU A 265 9.78 -13.27 22.29
C GLU A 265 8.60 -14.04 21.67
N GLN A 266 8.68 -15.38 21.68
CA GLN A 266 7.71 -16.27 21.09
C GLN A 266 6.81 -16.91 22.16
N PRO A 267 5.50 -17.06 21.89
CA PRO A 267 4.58 -17.65 22.86
C PRO A 267 4.68 -19.16 22.94
N THR A 268 4.26 -19.70 24.08
CA THR A 268 3.87 -21.09 24.25
C THR A 268 2.43 -21.26 23.79
N ILE A 269 2.19 -22.25 22.93
CA ILE A 269 0.85 -22.58 22.41
C ILE A 269 0.29 -23.73 23.21
N PHE A 270 -0.82 -23.50 23.92
CA PHE A 270 -1.55 -24.50 24.70
C PHE A 270 -2.99 -24.03 24.87
N ARG A 271 -3.86 -24.87 25.42
CA ARG A 271 -5.27 -24.54 25.55
C ARG A 271 -5.49 -23.29 26.40
N HIS A 272 -6.28 -22.35 25.93
CA HIS A 272 -6.61 -21.06 26.54
C HIS A 272 -5.37 -20.18 26.80
N ASN A 273 -4.36 -20.28 25.95
CA ASN A 273 -3.19 -19.39 25.97
C ASN A 273 -3.52 -17.92 25.61
N ASP A 274 -4.78 -17.62 25.37
CA ASP A 274 -5.34 -16.32 25.01
C ASP A 274 -6.01 -15.58 26.15
N LEU A 275 -6.17 -16.22 27.32
CA LEU A 275 -6.85 -15.60 28.47
C LEU A 275 -6.11 -14.36 28.98
N PRO A 276 -6.82 -13.28 29.35
CA PRO A 276 -6.23 -12.18 30.11
C PRO A 276 -5.44 -12.68 31.32
N GLY A 277 -4.20 -12.21 31.47
CA GLY A 277 -3.25 -12.73 32.46
C GLY A 277 -2.27 -13.78 31.92
N VAL A 278 -2.48 -14.34 30.69
CA VAL A 278 -1.45 -15.07 29.95
C VAL A 278 -0.69 -14.07 29.10
N MET A 279 0.60 -13.87 29.38
CA MET A 279 1.43 -12.90 28.68
C MET A 279 2.87 -13.41 28.51
N LEU A 280 3.63 -12.71 27.66
CA LEU A 280 5.06 -12.99 27.48
C LEU A 280 5.87 -12.51 28.69
N GLY A 281 6.97 -13.18 28.99
CA GLY A 281 7.90 -12.79 30.07
C GLY A 281 8.43 -11.37 29.87
N SER A 282 8.72 -10.99 28.64
CA SER A 282 9.15 -9.62 28.31
C SER A 282 8.05 -8.57 28.54
N ALA A 283 6.77 -8.93 28.43
CA ALA A 283 5.68 -8.03 28.80
C ALA A 283 5.68 -7.75 30.30
N ALA A 284 5.83 -8.80 31.13
CA ALA A 284 5.94 -8.67 32.57
C ALA A 284 7.15 -7.79 32.97
N GLN A 285 8.30 -7.96 32.32
CA GLN A 285 9.47 -7.12 32.53
C GLN A 285 9.22 -5.65 32.20
N ARG A 286 8.53 -5.37 31.07
CA ARG A 286 8.17 -3.99 30.69
C ARG A 286 7.22 -3.35 31.70
N LEU A 287 6.19 -4.07 32.14
CA LEU A 287 5.26 -3.62 33.18
C LEU A 287 6.02 -3.29 34.47
N LEU A 288 6.88 -4.20 34.92
CA LEU A 288 7.67 -4.04 36.15
C LEU A 288 8.61 -2.85 36.05
N HIS A 289 9.52 -2.84 35.08
CA HIS A 289 10.63 -1.90 35.05
C HIS A 289 10.29 -0.52 34.47
N ARG A 290 9.35 -0.44 33.57
CA ARG A 290 8.96 0.85 32.96
C ARG A 290 7.91 1.57 33.78
N TYR A 291 7.00 0.81 34.36
CA TYR A 291 5.77 1.36 34.95
C TYR A 291 5.57 0.96 36.40
N ALA A 292 6.47 0.20 37.01
CA ALA A 292 6.36 -0.34 38.35
C ALA A 292 5.00 -1.04 38.61
N ILE A 293 4.64 -1.98 37.71
CA ILE A 293 3.38 -2.73 37.75
C ILE A 293 3.69 -4.21 37.91
N ALA A 294 3.06 -4.84 38.92
CA ALA A 294 3.07 -6.29 39.02
C ALA A 294 2.20 -6.93 37.94
N PRO A 295 2.70 -7.92 37.17
CA PRO A 295 1.92 -8.62 36.16
C PRO A 295 0.81 -9.49 36.74
N GLY A 296 0.86 -9.78 38.01
CA GLY A 296 -0.08 -10.54 38.84
C GLY A 296 0.39 -10.52 40.26
N ARG A 297 -0.43 -10.98 41.19
CA ARG A 297 -0.05 -11.14 42.60
C ARG A 297 0.63 -12.48 42.86
N ARG A 298 0.26 -13.49 42.10
CA ARG A 298 0.76 -14.85 42.19
C ARG A 298 0.95 -15.45 40.82
N VAL A 299 2.18 -15.39 40.29
CA VAL A 299 2.47 -15.74 38.89
C VAL A 299 3.02 -17.16 38.78
N ALA A 300 2.69 -17.82 37.66
CA ALA A 300 3.36 -19.04 37.19
C ALA A 300 4.23 -18.69 35.94
N ILE A 301 5.47 -19.14 35.89
CA ILE A 301 6.40 -18.87 34.82
C ILE A 301 6.62 -20.16 34.01
N LEU A 302 6.24 -20.17 32.75
CA LEU A 302 6.61 -21.21 31.76
C LEU A 302 7.92 -20.77 31.09
N THR A 303 8.95 -21.58 31.20
CA THR A 303 10.26 -21.23 30.65
C THR A 303 10.92 -22.36 29.86
N ALA A 304 11.80 -22.01 28.92
CA ALA A 304 12.73 -22.91 28.24
C ALA A 304 14.13 -22.28 28.08
N ASN A 305 14.43 -21.23 28.87
CA ASN A 305 15.70 -20.51 28.82
C ASN A 305 16.03 -19.89 30.18
N HIS A 306 17.14 -19.17 30.28
CA HIS A 306 17.55 -18.49 31.54
C HIS A 306 16.73 -17.23 31.83
N GLU A 307 16.17 -16.58 30.82
CA GLU A 307 15.45 -15.30 31.01
C GLU A 307 14.20 -15.48 31.86
N GLY A 308 13.56 -16.69 31.87
CA GLY A 308 12.45 -16.98 32.78
C GLY A 308 12.88 -17.02 34.26
N TYR A 309 14.09 -17.47 34.56
CA TYR A 309 14.64 -17.45 35.91
C TYR A 309 15.05 -16.03 36.33
N ASP A 310 15.63 -15.24 35.39
CA ASP A 310 15.93 -13.84 35.64
C ASP A 310 14.67 -13.02 35.92
N LEU A 311 13.57 -13.32 35.20
CA LEU A 311 12.26 -12.75 35.48
C LEU A 311 11.75 -13.12 36.86
N ALA A 312 11.91 -14.37 37.27
CA ALA A 312 11.52 -14.81 38.62
C ALA A 312 12.29 -14.05 39.71
N ARG A 313 13.62 -13.85 39.54
CA ARG A 313 14.44 -13.03 40.45
C ARG A 313 13.93 -11.60 40.56
N ALA A 314 13.68 -10.98 39.38
CA ALA A 314 13.21 -9.59 39.31
C ALA A 314 11.84 -9.42 39.99
N LEU A 315 10.90 -10.33 39.79
CA LEU A 315 9.59 -10.29 40.42
C LEU A 315 9.66 -10.44 41.94
N ARG A 316 10.45 -11.41 42.41
CA ARG A 316 10.66 -11.61 43.86
C ARG A 316 11.35 -10.44 44.52
N ALA A 317 12.31 -9.80 43.87
CA ALA A 317 12.97 -8.60 44.37
C ALA A 317 12.00 -7.42 44.59
N HIS A 318 10.82 -7.48 44.00
CA HIS A 318 9.76 -6.48 44.13
C HIS A 318 8.48 -7.04 44.83
N ASP A 319 8.64 -8.08 45.65
CA ASP A 319 7.57 -8.71 46.44
C ASP A 319 6.40 -9.28 45.65
N VAL A 320 6.62 -9.61 44.37
CA VAL A 320 5.63 -10.31 43.56
C VAL A 320 5.74 -11.82 43.78
N GLY A 321 4.65 -12.45 44.15
CA GLY A 321 4.59 -13.88 44.48
C GLY A 321 4.83 -14.75 43.21
N VAL A 322 5.90 -15.55 43.22
CA VAL A 322 6.15 -16.55 42.16
C VAL A 322 5.68 -17.91 42.66
N ALA A 323 4.55 -18.40 42.19
CA ALA A 323 3.94 -19.66 42.57
C ALA A 323 4.71 -20.86 42.01
N ALA A 324 5.15 -20.77 40.78
CA ALA A 324 5.92 -21.82 40.10
C ALA A 324 6.85 -21.31 39.02
N ILE A 325 7.97 -22.00 38.83
CA ILE A 325 8.83 -21.96 37.65
C ILE A 325 8.75 -23.34 36.99
N LEU A 326 8.15 -23.41 35.82
CA LEU A 326 7.85 -24.63 35.06
C LEU A 326 8.70 -24.66 33.80
N ASP A 327 9.79 -25.43 33.85
CA ASP A 327 10.75 -25.53 32.74
C ASP A 327 10.32 -26.65 31.76
N LEU A 328 10.15 -26.32 30.52
CA LEU A 328 9.76 -27.25 29.46
C LEU A 328 10.91 -28.18 29.07
N ARG A 329 12.15 -27.85 29.40
CA ARG A 329 13.35 -28.63 29.09
C ARG A 329 13.53 -29.80 30.04
N ALA A 330 14.31 -30.80 29.56
CA ALA A 330 14.63 -32.00 30.32
C ALA A 330 15.82 -31.87 31.30
N GLY A 331 16.49 -30.71 31.32
CA GLY A 331 17.69 -30.49 32.15
C GLY A 331 17.39 -30.06 33.58
N SER A 332 18.45 -29.84 34.38
CA SER A 332 18.29 -29.36 35.75
C SER A 332 17.65 -27.98 35.80
N VAL A 333 16.64 -27.83 36.56
CA VAL A 333 16.12 -26.55 37.03
C VAL A 333 17.26 -25.82 37.72
N GLY A 334 17.48 -24.54 37.48
CA GLY A 334 18.51 -23.75 38.18
C GLY A 334 18.44 -23.97 39.70
N ASP A 335 19.45 -23.54 40.47
CA ASP A 335 19.54 -23.90 41.88
C ASP A 335 18.20 -23.70 42.61
N ALA A 336 17.48 -24.80 42.87
CA ALA A 336 16.17 -24.80 43.52
C ALA A 336 16.21 -24.10 44.89
N ARG A 337 17.40 -24.00 45.53
CA ARG A 337 17.61 -23.30 46.79
C ARG A 337 17.42 -21.79 46.65
N GLU A 338 17.76 -21.23 45.52
CA GLU A 338 17.57 -19.81 45.21
C GLU A 338 16.08 -19.42 45.19
N PHE A 339 15.23 -20.34 44.82
CA PHE A 339 13.79 -20.13 44.70
C PHE A 339 12.98 -20.81 45.81
N ALA A 340 13.53 -20.84 47.04
CA ALA A 340 12.84 -21.41 48.21
C ALA A 340 11.40 -20.84 48.34
N GLY A 341 10.41 -21.72 48.57
CA GLY A 341 8.99 -21.38 48.64
C GLY A 341 8.29 -21.27 47.27
N CYS A 342 9.02 -21.42 46.14
CA CYS A 342 8.47 -21.52 44.81
C CYS A 342 8.56 -22.97 44.31
N ARG A 343 7.54 -23.42 43.60
CA ARG A 343 7.53 -24.73 42.95
C ARG A 343 8.38 -24.69 41.68
N CYS A 344 9.47 -25.45 41.66
CA CYS A 344 10.37 -25.49 40.52
C CYS A 344 10.37 -26.91 39.90
N GLU A 345 9.89 -27.06 38.64
CA GLU A 345 9.78 -28.33 37.97
C GLU A 345 10.34 -28.25 36.54
N SER A 346 11.02 -29.30 36.10
CA SER A 346 11.45 -29.49 34.71
C SER A 346 10.59 -30.54 33.99
N ARG A 347 10.75 -30.72 32.66
CA ARG A 347 9.96 -31.64 31.82
C ARG A 347 8.47 -31.39 31.90
N VAL A 348 8.08 -30.13 31.96
CA VAL A 348 6.66 -29.72 32.08
C VAL A 348 6.03 -29.57 30.70
N ILE A 349 4.79 -30.04 30.57
CA ILE A 349 3.93 -29.83 29.42
C ILE A 349 2.72 -29.03 29.89
N PRO A 350 2.57 -27.75 29.45
CA PRO A 350 1.38 -26.98 29.78
C PRO A 350 0.17 -27.56 29.03
N GLU A 351 -0.95 -27.71 29.74
CA GLU A 351 -2.18 -28.29 29.20
C GLU A 351 -3.26 -27.21 29.00
N GLU A 352 -3.58 -26.43 30.05
CA GLU A 352 -4.69 -25.49 30.00
C GLU A 352 -4.53 -24.35 31.00
N ALA A 353 -4.74 -23.11 30.56
CA ALA A 353 -5.05 -22.01 31.49
C ALA A 353 -6.52 -22.05 31.87
N ILE A 354 -6.82 -21.93 33.17
CA ILE A 354 -8.17 -22.01 33.72
C ILE A 354 -8.65 -20.61 34.05
N ALA A 355 -9.80 -20.22 33.47
CA ALA A 355 -10.42 -18.92 33.71
C ALA A 355 -11.10 -18.83 35.07
N GLY A 356 -11.04 -17.66 35.70
CA GLY A 356 -11.88 -17.25 36.80
C GLY A 356 -13.29 -16.82 36.34
N ARG A 357 -14.12 -16.37 37.28
CA ARG A 357 -15.47 -15.83 36.98
C ARG A 357 -15.41 -14.51 36.22
N ASP A 358 -14.35 -13.77 36.35
CA ASP A 358 -14.02 -12.51 35.62
C ASP A 358 -13.49 -12.74 34.20
N GLY A 359 -13.26 -13.99 33.81
CA GLY A 359 -12.70 -14.36 32.50
C GLY A 359 -11.18 -14.26 32.43
N ALA A 360 -10.48 -13.81 33.47
CA ALA A 360 -9.02 -13.81 33.52
C ALA A 360 -8.47 -15.13 34.07
N VAL A 361 -7.17 -15.34 33.98
CA VAL A 361 -6.48 -16.53 34.52
C VAL A 361 -6.67 -16.63 36.04
N ARG A 362 -6.98 -17.86 36.50
CA ARG A 362 -7.05 -18.21 37.91
C ARG A 362 -6.13 -19.37 38.26
N ALA A 363 -5.80 -20.23 37.31
CA ALA A 363 -4.90 -21.37 37.50
C ALA A 363 -4.29 -21.86 36.20
N LEU A 364 -3.19 -22.58 36.29
CA LEU A 364 -2.58 -23.32 35.20
C LEU A 364 -2.62 -24.80 35.47
N ARG A 365 -3.11 -25.60 34.53
CA ARG A 365 -3.01 -27.06 34.53
C ARG A 365 -1.83 -27.46 33.66
N TYR A 366 -0.99 -28.35 34.12
CA TYR A 366 0.16 -28.84 33.42
C TYR A 366 0.42 -30.30 33.77
N ARG A 367 1.18 -30.97 32.91
CA ARG A 367 1.61 -32.35 33.10
C ARG A 367 3.12 -32.36 33.34
N HIS A 368 3.53 -32.98 34.43
CA HIS A 368 4.92 -33.31 34.70
C HIS A 368 5.26 -34.70 34.14
N VAL A 369 6.35 -34.78 33.36
CA VAL A 369 6.86 -36.04 32.80
C VAL A 369 8.11 -36.44 33.58
N PRO A 370 8.02 -37.42 34.47
CA PRO A 370 9.16 -37.85 35.31
C PRO A 370 10.33 -38.40 34.45
N ALA A 371 11.54 -38.34 35.02
CA ALA A 371 12.75 -38.87 34.32
C ALA A 371 12.87 -40.40 34.40
N ASP A 372 12.25 -41.01 35.42
CA ASP A 372 12.35 -42.42 35.77
C ASP A 372 11.30 -43.34 35.11
N SER A 373 10.68 -42.91 34.04
CA SER A 373 9.63 -43.65 33.30
C SER A 373 8.34 -43.93 34.12
N SER A 374 8.18 -43.31 35.30
CA SER A 374 6.91 -43.34 36.02
C SER A 374 5.82 -42.62 35.22
N ALA A 375 4.53 -42.93 35.52
CA ALA A 375 3.42 -42.34 34.80
C ALA A 375 3.39 -40.79 34.92
N PRO A 376 3.16 -40.01 33.83
CA PRO A 376 3.01 -38.58 33.88
C PRO A 376 1.87 -38.17 34.85
N ARG A 377 2.12 -37.12 35.64
CA ARG A 377 1.13 -36.60 36.58
C ARG A 377 0.60 -35.26 36.10
N THR A 378 -0.73 -35.14 36.03
CA THR A 378 -1.40 -33.87 35.76
C THR A 378 -1.60 -33.13 37.07
N GLU A 379 -1.16 -31.90 37.12
CA GLU A 379 -1.17 -31.06 38.28
C GLU A 379 -1.79 -29.70 37.95
N LYS A 380 -2.18 -28.98 39.01
CA LYS A 380 -2.78 -27.65 38.91
C LYS A 380 -2.09 -26.71 39.89
N ILE A 381 -1.79 -25.51 39.42
CA ILE A 381 -1.28 -24.44 40.27
C ILE A 381 -2.18 -23.22 40.14
N ASP A 382 -2.60 -22.70 41.32
CA ASP A 382 -3.39 -21.47 41.37
C ASP A 382 -2.48 -20.26 41.16
N CYS A 383 -2.80 -19.43 40.16
CA CYS A 383 -2.08 -18.22 39.76
C CYS A 383 -3.02 -17.25 39.07
N ASP A 384 -2.75 -15.95 39.16
CA ASP A 384 -3.52 -14.90 38.48
C ASP A 384 -2.80 -14.35 37.24
N ALA A 385 -1.56 -14.83 36.97
CA ALA A 385 -0.89 -14.64 35.68
C ALA A 385 -0.02 -15.84 35.32
N VAL A 386 0.11 -16.11 34.00
CA VAL A 386 1.01 -17.09 33.40
C VAL A 386 1.96 -16.35 32.46
N LEU A 387 3.25 -16.39 32.79
CA LEU A 387 4.30 -15.68 32.05
C LEU A 387 5.10 -16.68 31.21
N SER A 388 5.14 -16.46 29.90
CA SER A 388 5.79 -17.37 28.94
C SER A 388 7.14 -16.81 28.49
N SER A 389 8.24 -17.53 28.75
CA SER A 389 9.61 -17.23 28.30
C SER A 389 10.25 -18.47 27.70
N VAL A 390 9.81 -18.85 26.49
CA VAL A 390 10.19 -20.13 25.87
C VAL A 390 11.06 -19.99 24.63
N GLY A 391 11.35 -18.77 24.22
CA GLY A 391 12.23 -18.55 23.06
C GLY A 391 12.02 -17.23 22.36
N PHE A 392 12.87 -17.02 21.38
CA PHE A 392 12.94 -15.78 20.62
C PHE A 392 13.01 -16.04 19.13
N SER A 393 12.52 -15.09 18.35
CA SER A 393 12.74 -14.96 16.91
C SER A 393 13.50 -13.66 16.64
N PRO A 394 14.61 -13.64 15.90
CA PRO A 394 15.26 -12.42 15.46
C PRO A 394 14.31 -11.49 14.73
N ALA A 395 14.38 -10.19 15.02
CA ALA A 395 13.51 -9.18 14.41
C ALA A 395 14.06 -8.79 13.01
N ILE A 396 14.03 -9.76 12.08
CA ILE A 396 14.66 -9.69 10.75
C ILE A 396 13.80 -9.02 9.68
N GLN A 397 12.60 -8.57 9.99
CA GLN A 397 11.61 -8.14 8.99
C GLN A 397 12.12 -7.00 8.10
N LEU A 398 12.66 -5.94 8.69
CA LEU A 398 13.28 -4.84 7.94
C LEU A 398 14.54 -5.26 7.19
N LEU A 399 15.30 -6.15 7.78
CA LEU A 399 16.52 -6.69 7.17
C LEU A 399 16.18 -7.50 5.90
N MET A 400 15.11 -8.29 5.93
CA MET A 400 14.60 -9.01 4.77
C MET A 400 14.08 -8.05 3.67
N GLN A 401 13.44 -6.94 4.06
CA GLN A 401 13.03 -5.89 3.11
C GLN A 401 14.24 -5.23 2.44
N ALA A 402 15.37 -5.14 3.14
CA ALA A 402 16.63 -4.67 2.57
C ALA A 402 17.28 -5.68 1.60
N GLY A 403 16.69 -6.86 1.42
CA GLY A 403 17.18 -7.91 0.51
C GLY A 403 18.10 -8.94 1.16
N ALA A 404 18.14 -9.02 2.48
CA ALA A 404 18.90 -10.05 3.18
C ALA A 404 18.23 -11.44 3.07
N ALA A 405 19.02 -12.50 3.20
CA ALA A 405 18.54 -13.88 3.37
C ALA A 405 18.75 -14.35 4.81
N SER A 406 17.95 -15.33 5.24
CA SER A 406 18.09 -15.98 6.53
C SER A 406 18.02 -17.50 6.38
N ALA A 407 18.65 -18.23 7.33
CA ALA A 407 18.54 -19.67 7.46
C ALA A 407 18.28 -20.05 8.91
N TYR A 408 17.68 -21.23 9.11
CA TYR A 408 17.39 -21.73 10.45
C TYR A 408 18.65 -22.33 11.09
N ASP A 409 19.00 -21.83 12.26
CA ASP A 409 20.08 -22.35 13.10
C ASP A 409 19.52 -23.32 14.12
N THR A 410 19.92 -24.59 14.04
CA THR A 410 19.40 -25.67 14.89
C THR A 410 19.96 -25.63 16.30
N ALA A 411 21.10 -24.97 16.55
CA ALA A 411 21.66 -24.83 17.89
C ALA A 411 20.89 -23.79 18.71
N LEU A 412 20.55 -22.66 18.07
CA LEU A 412 19.79 -21.58 18.70
C LEU A 412 18.28 -21.71 18.54
N GLN A 413 17.83 -22.59 17.62
CA GLN A 413 16.41 -22.76 17.25
C GLN A 413 15.77 -21.47 16.71
N GLN A 414 16.49 -20.75 15.83
CA GLN A 414 16.12 -19.43 15.31
C GLN A 414 16.51 -19.26 13.83
N HIS A 415 15.77 -18.42 13.11
CA HIS A 415 16.20 -17.97 11.79
C HIS A 415 17.19 -16.82 11.91
N LEU A 416 18.44 -17.04 11.51
CA LEU A 416 19.52 -16.05 11.56
C LEU A 416 19.86 -15.50 10.18
N PRO A 417 20.29 -14.23 10.08
CA PRO A 417 20.80 -13.68 8.82
C PRO A 417 21.99 -14.47 8.28
N THR A 418 21.99 -14.74 6.98
CA THR A 418 23.09 -15.47 6.30
C THR A 418 23.73 -14.65 5.21
N VAL A 419 22.94 -13.95 4.39
CA VAL A 419 23.43 -13.12 3.29
C VAL A 419 22.91 -11.68 3.51
N LEU A 420 23.83 -10.72 3.54
CA LEU A 420 23.51 -9.31 3.68
C LEU A 420 23.91 -8.57 2.40
N PRO A 421 23.02 -7.74 1.79
CA PRO A 421 23.39 -6.91 0.64
C PRO A 421 24.50 -5.88 0.97
N PRO A 422 25.18 -5.34 -0.04
CA PRO A 422 26.17 -4.29 0.16
C PRO A 422 25.61 -3.06 0.89
N GLY A 423 26.29 -2.61 1.95
CA GLY A 423 25.88 -1.50 2.80
C GLY A 423 24.78 -1.83 3.82
N VAL A 424 24.43 -3.10 3.97
CA VAL A 424 23.51 -3.60 4.97
C VAL A 424 24.26 -4.47 5.97
N PHE A 425 24.08 -4.19 7.26
CA PHE A 425 24.75 -4.84 8.37
C PHE A 425 23.75 -5.25 9.45
N ALA A 426 24.07 -6.28 10.22
CA ALA A 426 23.26 -6.77 11.33
C ALA A 426 24.13 -7.01 12.56
N THR A 427 23.60 -6.76 13.77
CA THR A 427 24.38 -6.91 15.02
C THR A 427 23.55 -7.36 16.21
N GLY A 428 24.20 -7.97 17.19
CA GLY A 428 23.67 -8.35 18.48
C GLY A 428 22.73 -9.56 18.46
N ARG A 429 21.65 -9.53 19.24
CA ARG A 429 20.69 -10.64 19.32
C ARG A 429 20.05 -10.98 17.96
N LEU A 430 20.00 -10.04 17.04
CA LEU A 430 19.58 -10.26 15.66
C LEU A 430 20.46 -11.30 14.95
N ASN A 431 21.78 -11.28 15.27
CA ASN A 431 22.76 -12.24 14.77
C ASN A 431 22.93 -13.48 15.67
N GLY A 432 22.10 -13.65 16.69
CA GLY A 432 22.22 -14.74 17.67
C GLY A 432 23.30 -14.53 18.73
N VAL A 433 23.75 -13.28 18.95
CA VAL A 433 24.72 -12.95 20.01
C VAL A 433 23.97 -12.51 21.25
N TYR A 434 24.04 -13.28 22.34
CA TYR A 434 23.22 -13.04 23.54
C TYR A 434 24.00 -12.52 24.74
N GLU A 435 25.27 -12.90 24.91
CA GLU A 435 26.12 -12.45 25.97
C GLU A 435 26.39 -10.95 25.87
N PHE A 436 26.36 -10.20 26.99
CA PHE A 436 26.35 -8.74 26.95
C PHE A 436 27.64 -8.13 26.42
N ALA A 437 28.79 -8.65 26.83
CA ALA A 437 30.11 -8.14 26.38
C ALA A 437 30.29 -8.44 24.88
N ALA A 438 29.88 -9.64 24.43
CA ALA A 438 29.92 -10.04 23.03
C ALA A 438 29.01 -9.16 22.17
N ARG A 439 27.80 -8.81 22.66
CA ARG A 439 26.89 -7.86 21.95
C ARG A 439 27.51 -6.49 21.74
N LYS A 440 28.21 -5.97 22.75
CA LYS A 440 28.92 -4.67 22.65
C LYS A 440 30.06 -4.76 21.63
N GLN A 441 30.84 -5.86 21.64
CA GLN A 441 31.92 -6.05 20.70
C GLN A 441 31.42 -6.20 19.27
N ASP A 442 30.43 -7.07 19.04
CA ASP A 442 29.78 -7.23 17.74
C ASP A 442 29.23 -5.89 17.20
N GLY A 443 28.63 -5.06 18.08
CA GLY A 443 28.21 -3.70 17.74
C GLY A 443 29.36 -2.81 17.29
N ARG A 444 30.47 -2.80 18.02
CA ARG A 444 31.65 -1.98 17.67
C ARG A 444 32.22 -2.36 16.30
N ASP A 445 32.38 -3.65 16.06
CA ASP A 445 32.97 -4.16 14.83
C ASP A 445 32.09 -3.83 13.62
N VAL A 446 30.78 -4.02 13.77
CA VAL A 446 29.79 -3.69 12.74
C VAL A 446 29.70 -2.18 12.50
N GLY A 447 29.77 -1.36 13.54
CA GLY A 447 29.75 0.09 13.42
C GLY A 447 30.95 0.63 12.62
N ALA A 448 32.17 0.14 12.92
CA ALA A 448 33.38 0.48 12.17
C ALA A 448 33.28 0.04 10.70
N ALA A 449 32.83 -1.20 10.44
CA ALA A 449 32.64 -1.74 9.09
C ALA A 449 31.60 -0.93 8.28
N ALA A 450 30.51 -0.53 8.90
CA ALA A 450 29.47 0.30 8.26
C ALA A 450 29.99 1.70 7.90
N ALA A 451 30.76 2.32 8.78
CA ALA A 451 31.39 3.61 8.51
C ALA A 451 32.42 3.53 7.37
N GLN A 452 33.24 2.48 7.35
CA GLN A 452 34.17 2.23 6.24
C GLN A 452 33.43 2.03 4.91
N PHE A 453 32.37 1.25 4.89
CA PHE A 453 31.54 1.05 3.69
C PHE A 453 30.94 2.36 3.20
N ALA A 454 30.37 3.16 4.09
CA ALA A 454 29.72 4.42 3.73
C ALA A 454 30.69 5.41 3.05
N ARG A 455 31.98 5.36 3.39
CA ARG A 455 33.03 6.24 2.82
C ARG A 455 33.66 5.70 1.55
N ALA A 456 34.00 4.41 1.54
CA ALA A 456 34.87 3.82 0.52
C ALA A 456 34.15 2.82 -0.39
N GLY A 457 32.91 2.46 -0.09
CA GLY A 457 32.17 1.41 -0.80
C GLY A 457 32.75 -0.01 -0.61
N VAL A 458 33.77 -0.14 0.26
CA VAL A 458 34.44 -1.42 0.50
C VAL A 458 33.80 -2.14 1.68
N ARG A 459 33.42 -3.40 1.48
CA ARG A 459 32.88 -4.25 2.54
C ARG A 459 34.04 -4.88 3.32
N ALA A 460 34.17 -4.54 4.60
CA ALA A 460 35.01 -5.28 5.53
C ALA A 460 34.34 -6.61 5.89
N GLU A 461 35.12 -7.68 5.99
CA GLU A 461 34.63 -8.94 6.53
C GLU A 461 34.29 -8.78 8.01
N HIS A 462 33.12 -9.25 8.43
CA HIS A 462 32.70 -9.27 9.82
C HIS A 462 32.35 -10.72 10.20
N ARG A 463 33.03 -11.24 11.20
CA ARG A 463 32.77 -12.56 11.74
C ARG A 463 31.99 -12.47 13.03
N VAL A 464 30.79 -13.04 13.04
CA VAL A 464 29.91 -13.08 14.22
C VAL A 464 30.46 -14.11 15.21
N ASN A 465 30.78 -13.68 16.45
CA ASN A 465 31.18 -14.58 17.53
C ASN A 465 29.96 -15.00 18.37
N ARG A 466 29.67 -16.30 18.37
CA ARG A 466 28.56 -16.94 19.10
C ARG A 466 29.04 -17.97 20.14
N GLU A 467 30.33 -18.03 20.44
CA GLU A 467 30.93 -19.12 21.20
C GLU A 467 30.33 -19.35 22.61
N HIS A 468 29.78 -18.30 23.22
CA HIS A 468 29.18 -18.38 24.57
C HIS A 468 27.64 -18.41 24.56
N THR A 469 27.03 -18.49 23.39
CA THR A 469 25.56 -18.46 23.32
C THR A 469 24.96 -19.83 23.62
N ARG A 470 24.19 -19.92 24.71
CA ARG A 470 23.43 -21.11 25.08
C ARG A 470 22.13 -21.17 24.29
N GLN A 471 21.51 -22.35 24.20
CA GLN A 471 20.16 -22.50 23.63
C GLN A 471 19.16 -21.56 24.32
N VAL A 472 18.54 -20.67 23.56
CA VAL A 472 17.63 -19.64 24.06
C VAL A 472 16.18 -19.86 23.66
N SER A 473 15.90 -20.83 22.79
CA SER A 473 14.55 -21.10 22.29
C SER A 473 14.22 -22.59 22.34
N HIS A 474 12.96 -22.89 22.68
CA HIS A 474 12.40 -24.24 22.61
C HIS A 474 12.18 -24.63 21.15
N PRO A 475 12.53 -25.83 20.71
CA PRO A 475 12.41 -26.25 19.32
C PRO A 475 10.95 -26.27 18.82
N TYR A 476 10.01 -26.66 19.69
CA TYR A 476 8.60 -26.79 19.34
C TYR A 476 7.68 -26.46 20.54
N PRO A 477 7.42 -25.16 20.86
CA PRO A 477 6.62 -24.78 22.03
C PRO A 477 5.10 -24.84 21.75
N VAL A 478 4.65 -25.89 21.02
CA VAL A 478 3.24 -26.06 20.62
C VAL A 478 2.71 -27.34 21.23
N PHE A 479 1.79 -27.20 22.20
CA PHE A 479 1.17 -28.27 22.96
C PHE A 479 -0.33 -28.28 22.67
N THR A 480 -0.73 -29.10 21.68
CA THR A 480 -2.12 -29.18 21.24
C THR A 480 -3.01 -29.87 22.26
N HIS A 481 -4.26 -29.45 22.34
CA HIS A 481 -5.25 -30.03 23.24
C HIS A 481 -6.44 -30.60 22.44
N PRO A 482 -6.99 -31.79 22.82
CA PRO A 482 -8.11 -32.42 22.07
C PRO A 482 -9.35 -31.53 21.95
N ARG A 483 -9.58 -30.63 22.89
CA ARG A 483 -10.69 -29.65 22.88
C ARG A 483 -10.34 -28.36 22.19
N ALA A 484 -9.21 -28.27 21.47
CA ALA A 484 -8.70 -27.05 20.80
C ALA A 484 -8.58 -25.80 21.72
N ARG A 485 -8.74 -24.61 21.21
CA ARG A 485 -8.51 -23.30 21.85
C ARG A 485 -7.04 -23.07 22.19
N ASP A 486 -6.17 -23.56 21.32
CA ASP A 486 -4.72 -23.41 21.30
C ASP A 486 -4.36 -22.43 20.18
N PHE A 487 -4.32 -21.14 20.50
CA PHE A 487 -4.19 -20.07 19.52
C PHE A 487 -2.74 -19.87 19.12
N VAL A 488 -2.51 -19.93 17.79
CA VAL A 488 -1.21 -19.62 17.17
C VAL A 488 -1.14 -18.14 16.82
N ASP A 489 -2.25 -17.56 16.35
CA ASP A 489 -2.36 -16.15 16.03
C ASP A 489 -3.50 -15.53 16.85
N LEU A 490 -3.13 -14.62 17.75
CA LEU A 490 -4.08 -13.92 18.60
C LEU A 490 -4.74 -12.74 17.87
N ASP A 491 -4.11 -12.20 16.82
CA ASP A 491 -4.70 -11.13 16.04
C ASP A 491 -5.92 -11.63 15.28
N GLU A 492 -5.76 -12.75 14.56
CA GLU A 492 -6.72 -13.32 13.61
C GLU A 492 -7.54 -14.47 14.22
N ASP A 493 -7.41 -14.75 15.52
CA ASP A 493 -8.09 -15.85 16.20
C ASP A 493 -7.83 -17.25 15.58
N ILE A 494 -6.60 -17.51 15.10
CA ILE A 494 -6.24 -18.76 14.44
C ILE A 494 -5.72 -19.78 15.44
N GLN A 495 -6.28 -20.97 15.40
CA GLN A 495 -5.89 -22.11 16.23
C GLN A 495 -5.01 -23.09 15.44
N VAL A 496 -4.35 -24.01 16.13
CA VAL A 496 -3.55 -25.07 15.49
C VAL A 496 -4.38 -25.87 14.49
N LYS A 497 -5.63 -26.22 14.84
CA LYS A 497 -6.54 -26.95 13.94
C LYS A 497 -6.80 -26.22 12.62
N ASP A 498 -6.85 -24.89 12.62
CA ASP A 498 -7.09 -24.08 11.42
C ASP A 498 -5.91 -24.18 10.45
N LEU A 499 -4.68 -24.24 10.97
CA LEU A 499 -3.46 -24.42 10.17
C LEU A 499 -3.35 -25.83 9.60
N LEU A 500 -3.70 -26.84 10.41
CA LEU A 500 -3.75 -28.24 9.95
C LEU A 500 -4.79 -28.39 8.83
N HIS A 501 -5.97 -27.78 9.00
CA HIS A 501 -7.02 -27.76 7.99
C HIS A 501 -6.55 -27.07 6.69
N SER A 502 -5.83 -25.93 6.80
CA SER A 502 -5.25 -25.26 5.63
C SER A 502 -4.34 -26.22 4.81
N GLY A 503 -3.49 -27.00 5.50
CA GLY A 503 -2.64 -28.01 4.85
C GLY A 503 -3.45 -29.12 4.18
N GLN A 504 -4.53 -29.59 4.79
CA GLN A 504 -5.42 -30.61 4.23
C GLN A 504 -6.16 -30.13 2.97
N GLU A 505 -6.48 -28.83 2.91
CA GLU A 505 -7.11 -28.19 1.73
C GLU A 505 -6.10 -27.88 0.61
N GLY A 506 -4.82 -28.24 0.76
CA GLY A 506 -3.76 -28.05 -0.24
C GLY A 506 -2.98 -26.73 -0.11
N PHE A 507 -3.23 -25.93 0.92
CA PHE A 507 -2.46 -24.71 1.20
C PHE A 507 -1.23 -25.05 2.07
N ASP A 508 -0.30 -25.75 1.49
CA ASP A 508 0.77 -26.49 2.13
C ASP A 508 2.14 -25.80 2.14
N SER A 509 2.20 -24.54 1.76
CA SER A 509 3.38 -23.67 1.93
C SER A 509 3.06 -22.49 2.86
N PRO A 510 4.05 -21.86 3.52
CA PRO A 510 3.81 -20.72 4.41
C PRO A 510 3.03 -19.58 3.73
N GLU A 511 3.34 -19.29 2.46
CA GLU A 511 2.63 -18.26 1.69
C GLU A 511 1.18 -18.64 1.38
N LEU A 512 0.92 -19.88 1.00
CA LEU A 512 -0.43 -20.36 0.71
C LEU A 512 -1.25 -20.48 2.00
N MET A 513 -0.68 -21.06 3.05
CA MET A 513 -1.32 -21.16 4.37
C MET A 513 -1.70 -19.78 4.91
N LYS A 514 -0.81 -18.79 4.79
CA LYS A 514 -1.08 -17.40 5.16
C LYS A 514 -2.28 -16.82 4.40
N ARG A 515 -2.35 -17.03 3.08
CA ARG A 515 -3.43 -16.51 2.23
C ARG A 515 -4.78 -17.15 2.55
N PHE A 516 -4.79 -18.43 2.88
CA PHE A 516 -6.03 -19.14 3.26
C PHE A 516 -6.46 -18.81 4.69
N SER A 517 -5.53 -18.84 5.66
CA SER A 517 -5.85 -18.70 7.08
C SER A 517 -5.79 -17.28 7.62
N THR A 518 -5.24 -16.32 6.89
CA THR A 518 -4.88 -14.96 7.34
C THR A 518 -3.77 -14.91 8.41
N LEU A 519 -3.06 -16.01 8.65
CA LEU A 519 -1.95 -16.08 9.61
C LEU A 519 -0.94 -14.94 9.39
N GLY A 520 -0.69 -14.16 10.43
CA GLY A 520 0.25 -13.05 10.40
C GLY A 520 -0.18 -11.84 9.58
N MET A 521 -1.47 -11.72 9.24
CA MET A 521 -2.03 -10.58 8.50
C MET A 521 -2.58 -9.49 9.41
N GLY A 522 -2.79 -9.77 10.68
CA GLY A 522 -3.24 -8.80 11.68
C GLY A 522 -2.20 -7.75 12.06
N PRO A 523 -2.52 -6.84 13.00
CA PRO A 523 -1.67 -5.68 13.34
C PRO A 523 -0.27 -6.02 13.82
N SER A 524 -0.06 -7.16 14.48
CA SER A 524 1.28 -7.62 14.88
C SER A 524 2.14 -8.06 13.70
N GLN A 525 1.54 -8.23 12.52
CA GLN A 525 2.21 -8.68 11.29
C GLN A 525 3.02 -9.97 11.49
N GLY A 526 2.41 -10.93 12.21
CA GLY A 526 2.96 -12.26 12.42
C GLY A 526 4.19 -12.36 13.30
N LYS A 527 4.53 -11.30 14.05
CA LYS A 527 5.73 -11.28 14.91
C LYS A 527 5.72 -12.40 15.96
N HIS A 528 4.54 -12.77 16.44
CA HIS A 528 4.35 -13.81 17.44
C HIS A 528 3.81 -15.14 16.86
N SER A 529 3.28 -15.11 15.62
CA SER A 529 2.57 -16.26 15.05
C SER A 529 3.32 -16.97 13.92
N ASN A 530 4.09 -16.25 13.07
CA ASN A 530 4.67 -16.81 11.85
C ASN A 530 5.62 -17.98 12.12
N LEU A 531 6.50 -17.90 13.13
CA LEU A 531 7.43 -18.98 13.43
C LEU A 531 6.70 -20.22 13.95
N ASN A 532 5.74 -20.08 14.85
CA ASN A 532 4.94 -21.20 15.36
C ASN A 532 4.03 -21.77 14.26
N GLY A 533 3.48 -20.94 13.37
CA GLY A 533 2.75 -21.39 12.20
C GLY A 533 3.61 -22.22 11.24
N ALA A 534 4.84 -21.78 10.97
CA ALA A 534 5.80 -22.54 10.17
C ALA A 534 6.17 -23.88 10.82
N ARG A 535 6.34 -23.91 12.16
CA ARG A 535 6.59 -25.15 12.92
C ARG A 535 5.42 -26.15 12.82
N VAL A 536 4.18 -25.66 12.92
CA VAL A 536 2.98 -26.50 12.78
C VAL A 536 2.91 -27.08 11.37
N LEU A 537 3.14 -26.26 10.35
CA LEU A 537 3.13 -26.70 8.96
C LEU A 537 4.24 -27.71 8.66
N ALA A 538 5.48 -27.44 9.09
CA ALA A 538 6.61 -28.31 8.90
C ALA A 538 6.32 -29.70 9.49
N ARG A 539 5.85 -29.77 10.76
CA ARG A 539 5.49 -31.00 11.43
C ARG A 539 4.36 -31.75 10.74
N ALA A 540 3.32 -31.06 10.28
CA ALA A 540 2.20 -31.67 9.56
C ALA A 540 2.62 -32.31 8.23
N ARG A 541 3.68 -31.78 7.60
CA ARG A 541 4.23 -32.31 6.34
C ARG A 541 5.38 -33.31 6.52
N GLY A 542 5.82 -33.57 7.75
CA GLY A 542 6.99 -34.37 8.02
C GLY A 542 8.32 -33.75 7.60
N HIS A 543 8.33 -32.42 7.41
CA HIS A 543 9.53 -31.65 7.09
C HIS A 543 10.19 -31.08 8.34
N SER A 544 11.48 -30.75 8.24
CA SER A 544 12.14 -29.95 9.26
C SER A 544 11.74 -28.48 9.14
N ILE A 545 11.84 -27.74 10.25
CA ILE A 545 11.62 -26.28 10.22
C ILE A 545 12.67 -25.57 9.35
N ALA A 546 13.87 -26.14 9.19
CA ALA A 546 14.92 -25.62 8.35
C ALA A 546 14.55 -25.60 6.86
N GLU A 547 13.68 -26.51 6.43
CA GLU A 547 13.17 -26.62 5.06
C GLU A 547 11.93 -25.76 4.82
N THR A 548 11.41 -25.10 5.87
CA THR A 548 10.18 -24.30 5.82
C THR A 548 10.53 -22.81 5.96
N PRO A 549 10.63 -22.05 4.85
CA PRO A 549 11.05 -20.65 4.90
C PRO A 549 10.01 -19.77 5.59
N LEU A 550 10.47 -18.69 6.21
CA LEU A 550 9.57 -17.63 6.68
C LEU A 550 9.18 -16.71 5.53
N THR A 551 7.97 -16.15 5.61
CA THR A 551 7.48 -15.19 4.60
C THR A 551 8.17 -13.83 4.76
N THR A 552 8.51 -13.17 3.66
CA THR A 552 9.04 -11.81 3.66
C THR A 552 7.88 -10.80 3.80
N GLN A 553 8.00 -9.91 4.77
CA GLN A 553 7.01 -8.87 5.00
C GLN A 553 7.24 -7.66 4.10
N ARG A 554 6.15 -7.09 3.58
CA ARG A 554 6.19 -5.86 2.77
C ARG A 554 6.20 -4.62 3.67
N PRO A 555 6.72 -3.46 3.22
CA PRO A 555 6.48 -2.18 3.86
C PRO A 555 4.96 -1.83 3.79
N PHE A 556 4.34 -1.36 4.83
CA PHE A 556 4.86 -1.16 6.19
C PHE A 556 4.60 -2.40 7.05
N PHE A 557 5.57 -2.84 7.83
CA PHE A 557 5.39 -3.99 8.70
C PHE A 557 4.98 -3.61 10.14
N HIS A 558 4.92 -2.34 10.46
CA HIS A 558 4.30 -1.77 11.66
C HIS A 558 3.08 -0.94 11.27
N PRO A 559 2.02 -0.89 12.08
CA PRO A 559 0.92 0.04 11.87
C PRO A 559 1.42 1.49 11.82
N VAL A 560 1.04 2.20 10.77
CA VAL A 560 1.40 3.61 10.55
C VAL A 560 0.13 4.46 10.56
N PRO A 561 0.02 5.48 11.43
CA PRO A 561 -1.11 6.41 11.40
C PRO A 561 -1.26 7.08 10.03
N LEU A 562 -2.49 7.12 9.50
CA LEU A 562 -2.78 7.67 8.17
C LEU A 562 -2.31 9.13 8.01
N LYS A 563 -2.26 9.92 9.09
CA LYS A 563 -1.74 11.30 9.09
C LYS A 563 -0.32 11.41 8.54
N HIS A 564 0.53 10.37 8.74
CA HIS A 564 1.89 10.32 8.20
C HIS A 564 1.95 10.01 6.71
N LEU A 565 0.89 9.40 6.16
CA LEU A 565 0.78 9.07 4.74
C LEU A 565 0.01 10.14 3.96
N ALA A 566 -0.65 11.06 4.66
CA ALA A 566 -1.45 12.10 4.05
C ALA A 566 -0.61 12.98 3.10
N GLY A 567 -1.12 13.16 1.88
CA GLY A 567 -0.53 13.99 0.84
C GLY A 567 -0.88 15.47 1.00
N ALA A 568 -0.90 16.20 -0.11
CA ALA A 568 -1.12 17.65 -0.13
C ALA A 568 -2.46 18.11 0.48
N GLY A 569 -3.45 17.26 0.55
CA GLY A 569 -4.74 17.59 1.13
C GLY A 569 -5.67 18.34 0.20
N PHE A 570 -5.25 18.54 -1.04
CA PHE A 570 -6.06 19.10 -2.13
C PHE A 570 -5.75 18.36 -3.42
N HIS A 571 -6.72 18.33 -4.31
CA HIS A 571 -6.53 17.85 -5.67
C HIS A 571 -6.17 19.06 -6.54
N LEU A 572 -4.99 19.01 -7.16
CA LEU A 572 -4.60 20.01 -8.13
C LEU A 572 -5.58 19.99 -9.30
N THR A 573 -6.28 21.10 -9.50
CA THR A 573 -7.22 21.25 -10.61
C THR A 573 -6.68 22.31 -11.56
N ARG A 574 -6.54 21.92 -12.84
CA ARG A 574 -6.18 22.82 -13.94
C ARG A 574 -7.47 23.35 -14.58
N ARG A 575 -7.47 24.62 -14.92
CA ARG A 575 -8.59 25.29 -15.62
C ARG A 575 -8.08 25.86 -16.93
N SER A 576 -8.89 25.79 -17.99
CA SER A 576 -8.61 26.48 -19.24
C SER A 576 -8.81 28.00 -19.08
N ALA A 577 -8.31 28.78 -20.03
CA ALA A 577 -8.46 30.23 -20.04
C ALA A 577 -9.93 30.69 -20.13
N VAL A 578 -10.81 29.83 -20.64
CA VAL A 578 -12.25 30.10 -20.86
C VAL A 578 -13.14 29.36 -19.87
N HIS A 579 -12.59 29.00 -18.71
CA HIS A 579 -13.35 28.30 -17.67
C HIS A 579 -14.59 29.10 -17.19
N ALA A 580 -14.47 30.43 -17.08
CA ALA A 580 -15.59 31.28 -16.67
C ALA A 580 -16.72 31.29 -17.71
N GLN A 581 -16.38 31.38 -19.00
CA GLN A 581 -17.33 31.30 -20.11
C GLN A 581 -18.09 29.97 -20.12
N HIS A 582 -17.39 28.87 -19.91
CA HIS A 582 -18.03 27.55 -19.78
C HIS A 582 -18.98 27.47 -18.59
N ALA A 583 -18.58 28.02 -17.42
CA ALA A 583 -19.44 28.07 -16.25
C ALA A 583 -20.72 28.90 -16.52
N ALA A 584 -20.59 30.04 -17.20
CA ALA A 584 -21.71 30.89 -17.57
C ALA A 584 -22.67 30.18 -18.55
N LEU A 585 -22.18 29.28 -19.40
CA LEU A 585 -22.97 28.47 -20.33
C LEU A 585 -23.59 27.22 -19.67
N GLY A 586 -23.44 27.03 -18.34
CA GLY A 586 -24.01 25.90 -17.63
C GLY A 586 -23.24 24.59 -17.81
N ALA A 587 -21.91 24.63 -17.96
CA ALA A 587 -21.09 23.45 -18.14
C ALA A 587 -21.21 22.48 -16.95
N SER A 588 -21.54 21.22 -17.23
CA SER A 588 -21.26 20.08 -16.36
C SER A 588 -19.79 19.69 -16.54
N TRP A 589 -19.11 19.31 -15.45
CA TRP A 589 -17.67 19.19 -15.47
C TRP A 589 -17.17 17.75 -15.30
N MET A 590 -16.22 17.36 -16.14
CA MET A 590 -15.40 16.17 -15.96
C MET A 590 -13.92 16.56 -15.75
N THR A 591 -13.14 15.61 -15.20
CA THR A 591 -11.70 15.80 -14.96
C THR A 591 -10.89 14.76 -15.69
N ILE A 592 -9.93 15.20 -16.53
CA ILE A 592 -8.99 14.35 -17.24
C ILE A 592 -7.59 14.96 -17.11
N GLY A 593 -6.60 14.17 -16.64
CA GLY A 593 -5.22 14.65 -16.47
C GLY A 593 -5.09 15.87 -15.55
N GLY A 594 -6.02 16.01 -14.58
CA GLY A 594 -6.10 17.15 -13.69
C GLY A 594 -6.81 18.40 -14.28
N TRP A 595 -7.17 18.39 -15.54
CA TRP A 595 -7.92 19.46 -16.19
C TRP A 595 -9.42 19.30 -15.99
N ARG A 596 -10.12 20.39 -15.62
CA ARG A 596 -11.58 20.47 -15.68
C ARG A 596 -12.00 20.82 -17.11
N ARG A 597 -12.84 19.97 -17.69
CA ARG A 597 -13.39 20.15 -19.04
C ARG A 597 -14.90 20.12 -18.99
N PRO A 598 -15.62 20.89 -19.83
CA PRO A 598 -17.06 20.70 -20.03
C PRO A 598 -17.34 19.27 -20.53
N GLU A 599 -18.08 18.52 -19.73
CA GLU A 599 -18.61 17.22 -20.13
C GLU A 599 -19.72 17.41 -21.18
N TYR A 600 -20.69 18.23 -20.83
CA TYR A 600 -21.77 18.76 -21.67
C TYR A 600 -22.27 20.08 -21.08
N TYR A 601 -23.13 20.80 -21.77
CA TYR A 601 -23.76 22.02 -21.28
C TYR A 601 -25.20 21.73 -20.84
N ALA A 602 -25.43 21.78 -19.53
CA ALA A 602 -26.71 21.47 -18.91
C ALA A 602 -27.74 22.60 -19.17
N ARG A 603 -28.97 22.19 -19.50
CA ARG A 603 -30.13 23.11 -19.65
C ARG A 603 -31.20 22.71 -18.65
N PRO A 604 -31.82 23.66 -17.95
CA PRO A 604 -32.88 23.39 -16.99
C PRO A 604 -34.02 22.55 -17.60
N GLY A 605 -34.39 21.47 -16.93
CA GLY A 605 -35.48 20.59 -17.36
C GLY A 605 -35.18 19.66 -18.53
N ILE A 606 -33.99 19.68 -19.13
CA ILE A 606 -33.59 18.81 -20.22
C ILE A 606 -32.68 17.69 -19.69
N ALA A 607 -32.95 16.45 -20.06
CA ALA A 607 -32.12 15.32 -19.65
C ALA A 607 -30.72 15.41 -20.23
N ARG A 608 -29.72 14.86 -19.52
CA ARG A 608 -28.30 14.83 -19.94
C ARG A 608 -28.14 14.28 -21.38
N ALA A 609 -28.78 13.18 -21.69
CA ALA A 609 -28.68 12.55 -23.00
C ALA A 609 -29.19 13.45 -24.13
N ASP A 610 -30.27 14.20 -23.88
CA ASP A 610 -30.87 15.10 -24.86
C ASP A 610 -30.01 16.36 -25.07
N CYS A 611 -29.39 16.87 -24.00
CA CYS A 611 -28.40 17.97 -24.10
C CYS A 611 -27.24 17.56 -25.00
N ILE A 612 -26.65 16.36 -24.79
CA ILE A 612 -25.54 15.83 -25.59
C ILE A 612 -25.97 15.60 -27.05
N ALA A 613 -27.15 15.03 -27.27
CA ALA A 613 -27.68 14.82 -28.60
C ALA A 613 -27.89 16.12 -29.36
N ASP A 614 -28.38 17.18 -28.71
CA ASP A 614 -28.58 18.47 -29.32
C ASP A 614 -27.24 19.17 -29.65
N GLU A 615 -26.24 19.06 -28.80
CA GLU A 615 -24.88 19.52 -29.08
C GLU A 615 -24.33 18.81 -30.33
N ALA A 616 -24.47 17.48 -30.41
CA ALA A 616 -24.03 16.72 -31.57
C ALA A 616 -24.75 17.12 -32.87
N ARG A 617 -26.09 17.33 -32.83
CA ARG A 617 -26.87 17.81 -33.97
C ARG A 617 -26.43 19.19 -34.43
N ALA A 618 -26.14 20.10 -33.50
CA ALA A 618 -25.67 21.44 -33.84
C ALA A 618 -24.33 21.43 -34.58
N VAL A 619 -23.41 20.55 -34.22
CA VAL A 619 -22.14 20.34 -34.94
C VAL A 619 -22.39 19.78 -36.34
N ARG A 620 -23.35 18.84 -36.51
CA ARG A 620 -23.65 18.23 -37.84
C ARG A 620 -24.36 19.19 -38.78
N GLY A 621 -25.29 20.01 -38.29
CA GLY A 621 -26.13 20.87 -39.11
C GLY A 621 -25.66 22.32 -39.29
N GLY A 622 -24.70 22.75 -38.43
CA GLY A 622 -24.27 24.17 -38.39
C GLY A 622 -22.81 24.33 -38.00
N THR A 623 -22.60 24.92 -36.83
CA THR A 623 -21.26 25.17 -36.30
C THR A 623 -21.16 24.83 -34.84
N GLY A 624 -20.18 23.98 -34.48
CA GLY A 624 -19.84 23.67 -33.08
C GLY A 624 -18.50 24.26 -32.68
N LEU A 625 -18.38 24.65 -31.42
CA LEU A 625 -17.15 25.16 -30.79
C LEU A 625 -16.84 24.36 -29.51
N ILE A 626 -15.66 23.74 -29.47
CA ILE A 626 -15.19 23.03 -28.27
C ILE A 626 -13.82 23.53 -27.85
N ASP A 627 -13.65 23.66 -26.52
CA ASP A 627 -12.36 23.95 -25.90
C ASP A 627 -11.51 22.70 -25.82
N VAL A 628 -10.47 22.63 -26.65
CA VAL A 628 -9.44 21.58 -26.67
C VAL A 628 -8.10 22.08 -26.07
N SER A 629 -8.13 23.16 -25.28
CA SER A 629 -6.94 23.72 -24.63
C SER A 629 -6.22 22.74 -23.69
N THR A 630 -6.88 21.67 -23.32
CA THR A 630 -6.33 20.67 -22.41
C THR A 630 -5.45 19.61 -23.09
N LEU A 631 -5.49 19.50 -24.41
CA LEU A 631 -4.57 18.66 -25.18
C LEU A 631 -3.12 19.07 -24.90
N GLY A 632 -2.21 18.09 -24.84
CA GLY A 632 -0.79 18.39 -24.80
C GLY A 632 -0.35 19.15 -26.06
N LYS A 633 0.54 20.10 -25.91
CA LYS A 633 1.13 20.89 -27.01
C LYS A 633 2.62 20.97 -26.80
N ILE A 634 3.37 20.42 -27.76
CA ILE A 634 4.83 20.34 -27.66
C ILE A 634 5.43 20.94 -28.93
N GLU A 635 6.43 21.77 -28.76
CA GLU A 635 7.27 22.28 -29.84
C GLU A 635 8.62 21.55 -29.84
N VAL A 636 9.10 21.21 -31.03
CA VAL A 636 10.43 20.60 -31.23
C VAL A 636 11.17 21.44 -32.25
N HIS A 637 12.36 21.88 -31.89
CA HIS A 637 13.22 22.72 -32.69
C HIS A 637 14.62 22.11 -32.81
N GLY A 638 15.30 22.34 -33.91
CA GLY A 638 16.69 21.92 -34.15
C GLY A 638 16.88 21.18 -35.46
N PRO A 639 18.13 21.08 -35.95
CA PRO A 639 18.44 20.45 -37.22
C PRO A 639 18.03 18.97 -37.27
N ASP A 640 18.01 18.29 -36.14
CA ASP A 640 17.60 16.90 -36.06
C ASP A 640 16.10 16.68 -35.78
N ALA A 641 15.29 17.73 -35.64
CA ALA A 641 13.90 17.63 -35.19
C ALA A 641 13.06 16.67 -36.05
N GLY A 642 13.13 16.74 -37.37
CA GLY A 642 12.41 15.84 -38.25
C GLY A 642 12.87 14.38 -38.10
N ARG A 643 14.17 14.14 -38.07
CA ARG A 643 14.77 12.81 -37.88
C ARG A 643 14.42 12.22 -36.48
N PHE A 644 14.40 13.06 -35.47
CA PHE A 644 13.98 12.66 -34.12
C PHE A 644 12.53 12.19 -34.13
N LEU A 645 11.63 12.97 -34.71
CA LEU A 645 10.20 12.59 -34.80
C LEU A 645 10.01 11.32 -35.63
N ASP A 646 10.80 11.11 -36.69
CA ASP A 646 10.78 9.86 -37.46
C ASP A 646 11.19 8.64 -36.62
N ARG A 647 12.06 8.81 -35.63
CA ARG A 647 12.48 7.71 -34.74
C ARG A 647 11.51 7.43 -33.60
N VAL A 648 10.79 8.42 -33.13
CA VAL A 648 9.87 8.29 -32.00
C VAL A 648 8.49 7.87 -32.49
N TYR A 649 7.96 8.45 -33.56
CA TYR A 649 6.64 8.17 -34.08
C TYR A 649 6.66 7.14 -35.23
N THR A 650 5.53 6.46 -35.43
CA THR A 650 5.36 5.48 -36.51
C THR A 650 5.32 6.10 -37.89
N GLY A 651 4.85 7.35 -38.03
CA GLY A 651 4.79 8.12 -39.26
C GLY A 651 6.16 8.68 -39.67
N SER A 652 6.29 9.23 -40.91
CA SER A 652 7.47 9.97 -41.39
C SER A 652 7.16 11.47 -41.30
N PHE A 653 8.06 12.28 -40.76
CA PHE A 653 7.86 13.71 -40.50
C PHE A 653 8.96 14.57 -41.11
N SER A 654 10.14 14.01 -41.35
CA SER A 654 11.22 14.70 -42.09
C SER A 654 10.84 15.04 -43.52
N ASP A 655 9.94 14.25 -44.14
CA ASP A 655 9.41 14.47 -45.50
C ASP A 655 8.12 15.32 -45.51
N LEU A 656 7.59 15.70 -44.35
CA LEU A 656 6.38 16.51 -44.26
C LEU A 656 6.64 17.91 -44.82
N ARG A 657 5.80 18.40 -45.72
CA ARG A 657 5.91 19.75 -46.29
C ARG A 657 5.71 20.80 -45.21
N ILE A 658 6.44 21.90 -45.26
CA ILE A 658 6.21 23.06 -44.40
C ILE A 658 4.77 23.56 -44.60
N GLY A 659 4.08 23.84 -43.49
CA GLY A 659 2.68 24.24 -43.50
C GLY A 659 1.68 23.07 -43.69
N ALA A 660 2.13 21.83 -43.55
CA ALA A 660 1.28 20.65 -43.53
C ALA A 660 1.29 19.95 -42.15
N THR A 661 0.27 19.13 -41.91
CA THR A 661 0.12 18.28 -40.74
C THR A 661 0.07 16.81 -41.14
N ARG A 662 0.41 15.94 -40.19
CA ARG A 662 0.25 14.49 -40.30
C ARG A 662 -0.09 13.90 -38.95
N TYR A 663 -1.01 12.92 -38.93
CA TYR A 663 -1.32 12.14 -37.72
C TYR A 663 -0.11 11.28 -37.35
N GLY A 664 0.16 11.20 -36.05
CA GLY A 664 1.26 10.43 -35.49
C GLY A 664 0.82 9.51 -34.36
N LEU A 665 1.33 8.28 -34.37
CA LEU A 665 1.19 7.32 -33.29
C LEU A 665 2.51 7.17 -32.55
N LEU A 666 2.48 7.27 -31.25
CA LEU A 666 3.56 6.97 -30.33
C LEU A 666 3.38 5.56 -29.77
N LEU A 667 4.44 4.75 -29.88
CA LEU A 667 4.46 3.37 -29.33
C LEU A 667 5.52 3.25 -28.25
N ASP A 668 5.36 2.24 -27.40
CA ASP A 668 6.46 1.74 -26.59
C ASP A 668 7.33 0.74 -27.36
N GLU A 669 8.41 0.26 -26.74
CA GLU A 669 9.33 -0.69 -27.33
C GLU A 669 8.68 -2.05 -27.66
N SER A 670 7.55 -2.38 -27.02
CA SER A 670 6.76 -3.59 -27.27
C SER A 670 5.85 -3.47 -28.50
N GLY A 671 5.76 -2.28 -29.11
CA GLY A 671 4.88 -2.00 -30.26
C GLY A 671 3.43 -1.69 -29.85
N ILE A 672 3.21 -1.34 -28.58
CA ILE A 672 1.89 -1.02 -28.04
C ILE A 672 1.63 0.49 -28.14
N VAL A 673 0.41 0.87 -28.49
CA VAL A 673 -0.01 2.27 -28.62
C VAL A 673 0.01 2.96 -27.27
N ARG A 674 0.75 4.05 -27.17
CA ARG A 674 0.90 4.87 -25.94
C ARG A 674 0.14 6.18 -26.03
N ASP A 675 0.22 6.86 -27.16
CA ASP A 675 -0.43 8.17 -27.39
C ASP A 675 -0.59 8.41 -28.90
N ASP A 676 -1.39 9.41 -29.24
CA ASP A 676 -1.57 9.87 -30.60
C ASP A 676 -1.68 11.40 -30.65
N GLY A 677 -1.52 11.96 -31.83
CA GLY A 677 -1.69 13.38 -32.06
C GLY A 677 -1.43 13.82 -33.48
N VAL A 678 -1.55 15.12 -33.70
CA VAL A 678 -1.31 15.74 -34.97
C VAL A 678 0.01 16.51 -34.93
N VAL A 679 0.93 16.19 -35.84
CA VAL A 679 2.23 16.84 -35.99
C VAL A 679 2.16 17.81 -37.15
N ALA A 680 2.45 19.10 -36.91
CA ALA A 680 2.58 20.15 -37.95
C ALA A 680 4.04 20.53 -38.15
N ARG A 681 4.52 20.62 -39.38
CA ARG A 681 5.81 21.19 -39.73
C ARG A 681 5.66 22.68 -40.01
N LEU A 682 6.25 23.52 -39.16
CA LEU A 682 6.10 24.98 -39.21
C LEU A 682 7.25 25.67 -39.91
N GLY A 683 8.39 25.01 -40.02
CA GLY A 683 9.62 25.50 -40.67
C GLY A 683 10.56 24.34 -40.96
N GLU A 684 11.74 24.64 -41.49
CA GLU A 684 12.71 23.61 -41.87
C GLU A 684 13.07 22.70 -40.68
N SER A 685 13.31 23.30 -39.51
CA SER A 685 13.73 22.63 -38.26
C SER A 685 12.77 22.86 -37.12
N SER A 686 11.50 23.18 -37.42
CA SER A 686 10.50 23.53 -36.39
C SER A 686 9.21 22.75 -36.56
N TYR A 687 8.82 22.03 -35.53
CA TYR A 687 7.62 21.21 -35.50
C TYR A 687 6.77 21.53 -34.26
N TYR A 688 5.46 21.38 -34.44
CA TYR A 688 4.48 21.55 -33.39
C TYR A 688 3.51 20.37 -33.39
N PHE A 689 3.23 19.79 -32.25
CA PHE A 689 2.28 18.69 -32.21
C PHE A 689 1.44 18.66 -30.96
N THR A 690 0.30 17.98 -31.06
CA THR A 690 -0.62 17.75 -29.97
C THR A 690 -0.49 16.32 -29.45
N THR A 691 -0.93 16.08 -28.21
CA THR A 691 -1.03 14.77 -27.56
C THR A 691 -2.38 14.66 -26.88
N THR A 692 -2.75 13.46 -26.41
CA THR A 692 -3.93 13.34 -25.55
C THR A 692 -3.77 14.16 -24.26
N THR A 693 -4.89 14.61 -23.69
CA THR A 693 -4.90 15.41 -22.45
C THR A 693 -4.23 14.66 -21.29
N GLY A 694 -4.49 13.36 -21.15
CA GLY A 694 -3.92 12.51 -20.10
C GLY A 694 -2.45 12.16 -20.32
N GLY A 695 -2.05 12.01 -21.58
CA GLY A 695 -0.71 11.59 -22.00
C GLY A 695 0.34 12.71 -22.01
N ALA A 696 -0.07 13.98 -22.05
CA ALA A 696 0.81 15.13 -22.31
C ALA A 696 2.13 15.14 -21.50
N ALA A 697 2.07 14.92 -20.18
CA ALA A 697 3.25 14.90 -19.33
C ALA A 697 4.11 13.65 -19.55
N GLY A 698 3.49 12.51 -19.85
CA GLY A 698 4.16 11.25 -20.16
C GLY A 698 4.95 11.32 -21.45
N VAL A 699 4.29 11.77 -22.52
CA VAL A 699 4.91 11.97 -23.84
C VAL A 699 6.08 12.93 -23.75
N TYR A 700 5.91 14.08 -23.11
CA TYR A 700 7.01 15.04 -22.96
C TYR A 700 8.24 14.44 -22.27
N ARG A 701 8.05 13.68 -21.17
CA ARG A 701 9.17 12.99 -20.51
C ARG A 701 9.82 11.93 -21.38
N GLU A 702 9.04 11.20 -22.15
CA GLU A 702 9.53 10.17 -23.06
C GLU A 702 10.39 10.76 -24.19
N LEU A 703 9.98 11.90 -24.77
CA LEU A 703 10.77 12.61 -25.77
C LEU A 703 12.12 13.05 -25.20
N LEU A 704 12.13 13.63 -23.99
CA LEU A 704 13.37 14.02 -23.31
C LEU A 704 14.28 12.81 -23.04
N LEU A 705 13.70 11.67 -22.62
CA LEU A 705 14.41 10.42 -22.40
C LEU A 705 15.09 9.93 -23.68
N TRP A 706 14.35 9.86 -24.77
CA TRP A 706 14.88 9.42 -26.06
C TRP A 706 15.95 10.39 -26.58
N ASN A 707 15.76 11.69 -26.45
CA ASN A 707 16.79 12.66 -26.85
C ASN A 707 18.06 12.54 -26.01
N THR A 708 17.94 12.31 -24.70
CA THR A 708 19.09 12.05 -23.80
C THR A 708 19.87 10.82 -24.25
N ARG A 709 19.18 9.76 -24.67
CA ARG A 709 19.80 8.50 -25.15
C ARG A 709 20.45 8.65 -26.53
N TRP A 710 19.81 9.37 -27.45
CA TRP A 710 20.27 9.48 -28.84
C TRP A 710 21.16 10.69 -29.08
N ARG A 711 21.19 11.66 -28.15
CA ARG A 711 22.00 12.89 -28.20
C ARG A 711 21.85 13.64 -29.55
N MET A 712 20.58 13.76 -30.01
CA MET A 712 20.24 14.49 -31.21
C MET A 712 20.12 15.98 -30.89
N ASP A 713 20.47 16.83 -31.87
CA ASP A 713 20.40 18.30 -31.75
C ASP A 713 18.93 18.76 -31.87
N CYS A 714 18.19 18.61 -30.76
CA CYS A 714 16.79 18.98 -30.62
C CYS A 714 16.53 19.68 -29.27
N ALA A 715 15.75 20.75 -29.30
CA ALA A 715 15.17 21.43 -28.13
C ALA A 715 13.67 21.19 -28.10
N PHE A 716 13.13 20.98 -26.87
CA PHE A 716 11.73 20.68 -26.64
C PHE A 716 11.09 21.72 -25.74
N VAL A 717 9.92 22.23 -26.13
CA VAL A 717 9.14 23.19 -25.33
C VAL A 717 7.76 22.59 -25.06
N ASN A 718 7.43 22.42 -23.77
CA ASN A 718 6.06 22.06 -23.37
C ASN A 718 5.20 23.34 -23.37
N ALA A 719 4.45 23.55 -24.45
CA ALA A 719 3.59 24.72 -24.65
C ALA A 719 2.15 24.52 -24.13
N THR A 720 1.84 23.40 -23.44
CA THR A 720 0.48 23.04 -22.99
C THR A 720 -0.19 24.13 -22.15
N GLY A 721 0.54 24.74 -21.23
CA GLY A 721 0.01 25.81 -20.38
C GLY A 721 0.09 27.22 -20.99
N HIS A 722 0.78 27.39 -22.11
CA HIS A 722 1.00 28.69 -22.76
C HIS A 722 0.02 28.97 -23.90
N ARG A 723 -0.57 27.91 -24.48
CA ARG A 723 -1.50 28.00 -25.61
C ARG A 723 -2.84 27.41 -25.28
N ALA A 724 -3.89 28.19 -25.48
CA ALA A 724 -5.25 27.70 -25.57
C ALA A 724 -5.51 27.18 -26.99
N ALA A 725 -6.47 26.28 -27.14
CA ALA A 725 -6.88 25.76 -28.43
C ALA A 725 -8.39 25.55 -28.48
N PHE A 726 -9.02 25.97 -29.57
CA PHE A 726 -10.44 25.75 -29.80
C PHE A 726 -10.62 25.00 -31.12
N ASN A 727 -11.52 24.01 -31.12
CA ASN A 727 -11.89 23.35 -32.38
C ASN A 727 -13.24 23.91 -32.84
N LEU A 728 -13.23 24.54 -33.99
CA LEU A 728 -14.40 25.02 -34.69
C LEU A 728 -14.76 23.99 -35.75
N ALA A 729 -15.90 23.35 -35.64
CA ALA A 729 -16.30 22.18 -36.45
C ALA A 729 -17.71 22.34 -37.01
N GLY A 730 -17.95 21.74 -38.16
CA GLY A 730 -19.24 21.72 -38.84
C GLY A 730 -19.25 22.45 -40.17
N PRO A 731 -20.32 22.29 -40.98
CA PRO A 731 -20.35 22.78 -42.35
C PRO A 731 -20.13 24.28 -42.54
N ALA A 732 -20.64 25.10 -41.58
CA ALA A 732 -20.45 26.54 -41.65
C ALA A 732 -19.17 27.07 -41.01
N SER A 733 -18.30 26.18 -40.45
CA SER A 733 -17.09 26.55 -39.73
C SER A 733 -16.08 27.37 -40.60
N ARG A 734 -15.97 27.10 -41.86
CA ARG A 734 -15.08 27.83 -42.80
C ARG A 734 -15.55 29.27 -42.98
N GLU A 735 -16.85 29.46 -43.27
CA GLU A 735 -17.43 30.78 -43.49
C GLU A 735 -17.30 31.65 -42.25
N LEU A 736 -17.61 31.08 -41.08
CA LEU A 736 -17.43 31.76 -39.80
C LEU A 736 -15.96 32.16 -39.60
N LEU A 737 -15.02 31.22 -39.79
CA LEU A 737 -13.60 31.51 -39.57
C LEU A 737 -13.09 32.60 -40.53
N GLN A 738 -13.53 32.64 -41.79
CA GLN A 738 -13.15 33.65 -42.77
C GLN A 738 -13.57 35.07 -42.33
N THR A 739 -14.64 35.19 -41.56
CA THR A 739 -15.06 36.52 -41.09
C THR A 739 -14.14 37.12 -39.99
N LEU A 740 -13.32 36.28 -39.38
CA LEU A 740 -12.47 36.68 -38.25
C LEU A 740 -10.97 36.54 -38.58
N ALA A 741 -10.61 35.74 -39.58
CA ALA A 741 -9.24 35.49 -39.96
C ALA A 741 -8.71 36.57 -40.95
N ASP A 742 -7.42 36.94 -40.75
CA ASP A 742 -6.67 37.79 -41.66
C ASP A 742 -6.01 37.05 -42.84
N ILE A 743 -6.20 35.73 -42.91
CA ILE A 743 -5.69 34.84 -43.95
C ILE A 743 -6.87 34.25 -44.76
N ASP A 744 -6.58 33.89 -46.02
CA ASP A 744 -7.51 33.13 -46.83
C ASP A 744 -7.65 31.69 -46.30
N VAL A 745 -8.87 31.32 -45.82
CA VAL A 745 -9.21 29.99 -45.32
C VAL A 745 -10.02 29.18 -46.34
N SER A 746 -10.07 29.61 -47.60
CA SER A 746 -10.72 28.85 -48.65
C SER A 746 -10.11 27.46 -48.84
N GLU A 747 -10.83 26.56 -49.51
CA GLU A 747 -10.36 25.18 -49.75
C GLU A 747 -9.03 25.15 -50.50
N ALA A 748 -8.88 26.05 -51.49
CA ALA A 748 -7.68 26.13 -52.33
C ALA A 748 -6.45 26.65 -51.56
N ALA A 749 -6.64 27.70 -50.72
CA ALA A 749 -5.55 28.30 -49.94
C ALA A 749 -5.21 27.51 -48.68
N PHE A 750 -6.21 26.83 -48.09
CA PHE A 750 -6.07 26.08 -46.86
C PHE A 750 -6.69 24.68 -46.98
N PRO A 751 -6.03 23.74 -47.71
CA PRO A 751 -6.51 22.39 -47.91
C PRO A 751 -6.49 21.56 -46.68
N PHE A 752 -7.19 20.41 -46.66
CA PHE A 752 -7.19 19.45 -45.57
C PHE A 752 -5.76 19.05 -45.16
N LEU A 753 -5.51 18.93 -43.85
CA LEU A 753 -4.19 18.71 -43.26
C LEU A 753 -3.22 19.89 -43.42
N GLY A 754 -3.70 21.08 -43.72
CA GLY A 754 -2.90 22.31 -43.72
C GLY A 754 -2.64 22.85 -42.31
N ALA A 755 -1.54 23.59 -42.13
CA ALA A 755 -1.23 24.41 -40.98
C ALA A 755 -0.87 25.84 -41.44
N ARG A 756 -1.47 26.87 -40.84
CA ARG A 756 -1.23 28.27 -41.21
C ARG A 756 -1.05 29.10 -39.96
N SER A 757 -0.26 30.13 -40.01
CA SER A 757 -0.17 31.18 -39.00
C SER A 757 -0.79 32.45 -39.53
N GLY A 758 -1.56 33.15 -38.70
CA GLY A 758 -2.23 34.39 -39.04
C GLY A 758 -2.85 34.99 -37.79
N LYS A 759 -3.80 35.93 -37.94
CA LYS A 759 -4.57 36.45 -36.83
C LYS A 759 -6.03 36.02 -36.96
N VAL A 760 -6.66 35.68 -35.87
CA VAL A 760 -8.11 35.47 -35.76
C VAL A 760 -8.64 36.45 -34.75
N ALA A 761 -9.62 37.29 -35.08
CA ALA A 761 -10.11 38.40 -34.28
C ALA A 761 -8.96 39.29 -33.74
N GLY A 762 -7.93 39.52 -34.58
CA GLY A 762 -6.75 40.35 -34.23
C GLY A 762 -5.74 39.64 -33.30
N ILE A 763 -5.95 38.38 -32.95
CA ILE A 763 -5.06 37.59 -32.05
C ILE A 763 -4.20 36.66 -32.88
N CYS A 764 -2.87 36.71 -32.69
CA CYS A 764 -1.96 35.79 -33.37
C CYS A 764 -2.36 34.31 -33.09
N ALA A 765 -2.61 33.57 -34.15
CA ALA A 765 -3.10 32.20 -34.09
C ALA A 765 -2.28 31.27 -35.00
N ARG A 766 -2.18 30.04 -34.57
CA ARG A 766 -1.79 28.90 -35.38
C ARG A 766 -3.04 28.10 -35.65
N ILE A 767 -3.35 27.87 -36.91
CA ILE A 767 -4.59 27.22 -37.32
C ILE A 767 -4.23 25.91 -38.01
N LEU A 768 -4.83 24.81 -37.54
CA LEU A 768 -4.65 23.48 -38.13
C LEU A 768 -5.99 23.06 -38.74
N ARG A 769 -6.00 22.68 -40.00
CA ARG A 769 -7.21 22.15 -40.63
C ARG A 769 -7.29 20.64 -40.44
N VAL A 770 -7.85 20.26 -39.31
CA VAL A 770 -8.01 18.86 -38.87
C VAL A 770 -9.45 18.63 -38.43
N GLY A 771 -9.97 17.42 -38.68
CA GLY A 771 -11.34 17.04 -38.32
C GLY A 771 -11.39 15.78 -37.51
N PHE A 772 -11.60 15.92 -36.20
CA PHE A 772 -11.82 14.78 -35.30
C PHE A 772 -13.30 14.37 -35.24
N VAL A 773 -14.20 15.35 -35.20
CA VAL A 773 -15.65 15.13 -35.00
C VAL A 773 -16.48 15.36 -36.27
N SER A 774 -15.97 16.07 -37.23
CA SER A 774 -16.64 16.41 -38.52
C SER A 774 -15.67 16.35 -39.64
N THR A 775 -16.18 16.42 -40.85
CA THR A 775 -15.42 16.52 -42.11
C THR A 775 -14.68 17.85 -42.24
N LEU A 776 -15.35 18.94 -41.83
CA LEU A 776 -14.79 20.27 -41.84
C LEU A 776 -14.56 20.75 -40.41
N GLY A 777 -13.30 21.08 -40.09
CA GLY A 777 -12.94 21.58 -38.77
C GLY A 777 -11.58 22.28 -38.79
N PHE A 778 -11.43 23.22 -37.86
CA PHE A 778 -10.22 23.99 -37.64
C PHE A 778 -9.86 24.03 -36.18
N GLU A 779 -8.64 23.65 -35.84
CA GLU A 779 -8.10 23.89 -34.50
C GLU A 779 -7.35 25.22 -34.48
N ILE A 780 -7.79 26.16 -33.67
CA ILE A 780 -7.26 27.51 -33.55
C ILE A 780 -6.48 27.63 -32.26
N HIS A 781 -5.16 27.63 -32.36
CA HIS A 781 -4.24 27.70 -31.21
C HIS A 781 -3.73 29.12 -31.02
N VAL A 782 -4.01 29.72 -29.85
CA VAL A 782 -3.66 31.09 -29.50
C VAL A 782 -2.89 31.18 -28.20
N PRO A 783 -2.16 32.27 -27.92
CA PRO A 783 -1.63 32.52 -26.57
C PRO A 783 -2.75 32.48 -25.52
N PHE A 784 -2.44 31.91 -24.35
CA PHE A 784 -3.41 31.75 -23.27
C PHE A 784 -4.12 33.07 -22.89
N SER A 785 -3.38 34.21 -22.92
CA SER A 785 -3.91 35.55 -22.61
C SER A 785 -4.92 36.06 -23.62
N GLY A 786 -4.92 35.55 -24.86
CA GLY A 786 -5.87 35.96 -25.90
C GLY A 786 -7.11 35.08 -25.99
N ALA A 787 -7.13 33.97 -25.28
CA ALA A 787 -8.13 32.91 -25.45
C ALA A 787 -9.56 33.34 -25.15
N ALA A 788 -9.79 34.08 -24.03
CA ALA A 788 -11.12 34.56 -23.69
C ALA A 788 -11.69 35.48 -24.76
N ARG A 789 -10.91 36.45 -25.24
CA ARG A 789 -11.32 37.36 -26.34
C ARG A 789 -11.65 36.59 -27.62
N LEU A 790 -10.84 35.58 -27.96
CA LEU A 790 -11.11 34.78 -29.16
C LEU A 790 -12.39 33.95 -29.02
N TRP A 791 -12.62 33.35 -27.83
CA TRP A 791 -13.84 32.59 -27.55
C TRP A 791 -15.08 33.46 -27.74
N ASP A 792 -15.09 34.67 -27.10
CA ASP A 792 -16.19 35.61 -27.14
C ASP A 792 -16.43 36.09 -28.59
N ALA A 793 -15.36 36.40 -29.34
CA ALA A 793 -15.47 36.80 -30.73
C ALA A 793 -16.02 35.67 -31.65
N LEU A 794 -15.60 34.42 -31.45
CA LEU A 794 -16.15 33.28 -32.17
C LEU A 794 -17.61 33.03 -31.88
N VAL A 795 -18.02 33.12 -30.60
CA VAL A 795 -19.42 32.98 -30.20
C VAL A 795 -20.27 34.09 -30.81
N GLN A 796 -19.83 35.35 -30.69
CA GLN A 796 -20.58 36.51 -31.22
C GLN A 796 -20.72 36.47 -32.73
N ALA A 797 -19.62 36.25 -33.49
CA ALA A 797 -19.66 36.16 -34.92
C ALA A 797 -20.41 34.89 -35.43
N GLY A 798 -20.45 33.88 -34.61
CA GLY A 798 -21.08 32.59 -34.88
C GLY A 798 -22.58 32.55 -34.72
N GLU A 799 -23.20 33.53 -34.07
CA GLU A 799 -24.66 33.57 -33.79
C GLU A 799 -25.44 33.35 -35.10
N ARG A 800 -25.10 34.06 -36.16
CA ARG A 800 -25.73 33.93 -37.50
C ARG A 800 -25.49 32.58 -38.18
N PHE A 801 -24.50 31.81 -37.73
CA PHE A 801 -24.19 30.46 -38.21
C PHE A 801 -24.70 29.37 -37.26
N GLY A 802 -25.52 29.74 -36.27
CA GLY A 802 -26.06 28.79 -35.30
C GLY A 802 -25.02 28.14 -34.42
N ILE A 803 -23.91 28.86 -34.08
CA ILE A 803 -22.82 28.33 -33.28
C ILE A 803 -23.30 27.82 -31.92
N ARG A 804 -22.80 26.65 -31.56
CA ARG A 804 -23.06 26.07 -30.25
C ARG A 804 -21.79 25.54 -29.60
N ALA A 805 -21.59 25.88 -28.34
CA ALA A 805 -20.59 25.23 -27.55
C ALA A 805 -20.98 23.76 -27.31
N PHE A 806 -20.06 22.82 -27.42
CA PHE A 806 -20.30 21.40 -27.15
C PHE A 806 -19.22 20.81 -26.28
N GLY A 807 -19.61 19.84 -25.45
CA GLY A 807 -18.73 19.19 -24.49
C GLY A 807 -18.06 17.90 -25.00
N VAL A 808 -17.29 17.30 -24.10
CA VAL A 808 -16.52 16.06 -24.40
C VAL A 808 -17.44 14.90 -24.77
N GLU A 809 -18.63 14.79 -24.16
CA GLU A 809 -19.56 13.70 -24.48
C GLU A 809 -20.13 13.79 -25.89
N ALA A 810 -20.47 15.00 -26.36
CA ALA A 810 -20.84 15.20 -27.76
C ALA A 810 -19.65 14.95 -28.71
N GLN A 811 -18.43 15.32 -28.32
CA GLN A 811 -17.21 14.96 -29.05
C GLN A 811 -17.04 13.44 -29.15
N ARG A 812 -17.24 12.69 -28.05
CA ARG A 812 -17.16 11.21 -28.02
C ARG A 812 -18.22 10.57 -28.91
N LEU A 813 -19.41 11.10 -28.92
CA LEU A 813 -20.49 10.64 -29.78
C LEU A 813 -20.18 10.87 -31.27
N LEU A 814 -19.80 12.09 -31.64
CA LEU A 814 -19.49 12.47 -33.04
C LEU A 814 -18.31 11.68 -33.62
N ARG A 815 -17.24 11.46 -32.82
CA ARG A 815 -16.11 10.64 -33.30
C ARG A 815 -16.51 9.15 -33.42
N LEU A 816 -17.45 8.66 -32.56
CA LEU A 816 -17.97 7.31 -32.67
C LEU A 816 -18.74 7.13 -33.98
N GLU A 817 -19.61 8.08 -34.34
CA GLU A 817 -20.29 8.08 -35.65
C GLU A 817 -19.28 8.03 -36.82
N LYS A 818 -18.12 8.62 -36.66
CA LYS A 818 -17.02 8.57 -37.64
C LYS A 818 -16.20 7.27 -37.55
N GLY A 819 -16.45 6.43 -36.52
CA GLY A 819 -15.69 5.19 -36.30
C GLY A 819 -14.25 5.41 -35.88
N HIS A 820 -13.89 6.61 -35.37
CA HIS A 820 -12.53 6.95 -34.98
C HIS A 820 -12.21 6.47 -33.56
N ALA A 821 -11.10 5.74 -33.41
CA ALA A 821 -10.66 5.26 -32.10
C ALA A 821 -10.11 6.40 -31.22
N ILE A 822 -10.38 6.34 -29.90
CA ILE A 822 -9.72 7.17 -28.90
C ILE A 822 -8.67 6.32 -28.20
N VAL A 823 -7.41 6.77 -28.22
CA VAL A 823 -6.32 6.15 -27.46
C VAL A 823 -6.59 6.27 -25.97
N GLY A 824 -6.50 5.13 -25.27
CA GLY A 824 -6.81 5.01 -23.83
C GLY A 824 -8.27 4.70 -23.52
N GLN A 825 -9.18 4.72 -24.52
CA GLN A 825 -10.55 4.23 -24.40
C GLN A 825 -10.78 2.99 -25.26
N ASP A 826 -10.53 3.09 -26.56
CA ASP A 826 -10.64 1.96 -27.51
C ASP A 826 -9.35 1.13 -27.58
N THR A 827 -8.27 1.63 -27.01
CA THR A 827 -7.00 0.93 -26.81
C THR A 827 -6.70 0.78 -25.32
N ASP A 828 -5.85 -0.17 -24.98
CA ASP A 828 -5.30 -0.41 -23.64
C ASP A 828 -3.77 -0.56 -23.72
N ASN A 829 -3.14 -0.93 -22.59
CA ASN A 829 -1.70 -1.14 -22.54
C ASN A 829 -1.21 -2.43 -23.24
N LEU A 830 -2.07 -3.10 -24.00
CA LEU A 830 -1.76 -4.32 -24.76
C LEU A 830 -2.10 -4.20 -26.25
N THR A 831 -2.79 -3.14 -26.65
CA THR A 831 -3.30 -2.95 -28.02
C THR A 831 -2.21 -2.39 -28.93
N ASN A 832 -1.92 -3.07 -30.04
CA ASN A 832 -1.05 -2.58 -31.09
C ASN A 832 -1.83 -1.85 -32.20
N PRO A 833 -1.17 -1.10 -33.09
CA PRO A 833 -1.85 -0.34 -34.15
C PRO A 833 -2.72 -1.17 -35.08
N PHE A 834 -2.35 -2.41 -35.37
CA PHE A 834 -3.08 -3.28 -36.29
C PHE A 834 -4.40 -3.73 -35.68
N GLU A 835 -4.38 -4.06 -34.37
CA GLU A 835 -5.57 -4.43 -33.60
C GLU A 835 -6.57 -3.26 -33.50
N ALA A 836 -6.07 -2.01 -33.42
CA ALA A 836 -6.88 -0.79 -33.29
C ALA A 836 -7.34 -0.19 -34.66
N ASN A 837 -7.11 -0.86 -35.78
CA ASN A 837 -7.33 -0.32 -37.13
C ASN A 837 -6.55 0.98 -37.44
N LEU A 838 -5.41 1.18 -36.80
CA LEU A 838 -4.52 2.34 -36.99
C LEU A 838 -3.28 1.98 -37.83
N GLY A 839 -3.26 0.81 -38.46
CA GLY A 839 -2.12 0.36 -39.30
C GLY A 839 -1.77 1.32 -40.45
N TRP A 840 -2.75 2.08 -40.94
CA TRP A 840 -2.54 3.12 -41.97
C TRP A 840 -1.59 4.24 -41.53
N ALA A 841 -1.47 4.49 -40.22
CA ALA A 841 -0.54 5.48 -39.67
C ALA A 841 0.88 4.94 -39.44
N VAL A 842 1.13 3.65 -39.73
CA VAL A 842 2.43 2.99 -39.48
C VAL A 842 3.20 2.85 -40.75
N ARG A 843 4.41 3.39 -40.78
CA ARG A 843 5.35 3.30 -41.92
C ARG A 843 6.43 2.25 -41.65
N MET A 844 6.08 0.96 -41.86
CA MET A 844 6.97 -0.17 -41.58
C MET A 844 8.28 -0.15 -42.40
N GLY A 845 8.29 0.54 -43.57
CA GLY A 845 9.47 0.68 -44.42
C GLY A 845 10.53 1.68 -43.95
N LYS A 846 10.30 2.38 -42.84
CA LYS A 846 11.30 3.29 -42.24
C LYS A 846 12.52 2.50 -41.71
N PRO A 847 13.70 3.11 -41.69
CA PRO A 847 14.90 2.46 -41.13
C PRO A 847 14.71 2.03 -39.68
N PHE A 848 14.11 2.92 -38.87
CA PHE A 848 13.87 2.67 -37.45
C PHE A 848 12.78 3.60 -36.90
N PHE A 849 11.96 3.05 -36.00
CA PHE A 849 11.17 3.78 -35.00
C PHE A 849 10.94 2.91 -33.75
N VAL A 850 10.66 3.54 -32.62
CA VAL A 850 10.40 2.85 -31.36
C VAL A 850 9.24 1.86 -31.52
N GLY A 851 9.46 0.59 -31.14
CA GLY A 851 8.47 -0.48 -31.27
C GLY A 851 8.45 -1.19 -32.63
N GLN A 852 9.17 -0.73 -33.65
CA GLN A 852 9.12 -1.31 -35.02
C GLN A 852 9.46 -2.80 -35.08
N ARG A 853 10.51 -3.24 -34.33
CA ARG A 853 10.92 -4.66 -34.28
C ARG A 853 9.81 -5.51 -33.68
N SER A 854 9.24 -5.05 -32.61
CA SER A 854 8.12 -5.73 -31.93
C SER A 854 6.89 -5.81 -32.81
N LEU A 855 6.55 -4.73 -33.52
CA LEU A 855 5.45 -4.74 -34.51
C LEU A 855 5.64 -5.78 -35.61
N ARG A 856 6.84 -5.94 -36.13
CA ARG A 856 7.13 -7.00 -37.16
C ARG A 856 6.88 -8.41 -36.58
N ILE A 857 7.14 -8.63 -35.29
CA ILE A 857 6.87 -9.89 -34.62
C ILE A 857 5.35 -10.07 -34.43
N LEU A 858 4.67 -9.03 -33.98
CA LEU A 858 3.22 -9.05 -33.76
C LEU A 858 2.45 -9.26 -35.07
N GLU A 859 2.86 -8.62 -36.14
CA GLU A 859 2.29 -8.78 -37.49
C GLU A 859 2.38 -10.24 -37.98
N LYS A 860 3.55 -10.91 -37.78
CA LYS A 860 3.72 -12.34 -38.09
C LYS A 860 2.88 -13.27 -37.25
N ARG A 861 2.60 -12.90 -36.00
CA ARG A 861 1.76 -13.71 -35.09
C ARG A 861 0.27 -13.59 -35.41
N GLY A 862 -0.13 -12.56 -36.15
CA GLY A 862 -1.53 -12.20 -36.35
C GLY A 862 -2.13 -11.44 -35.15
N ALA A 863 -3.22 -10.74 -35.43
CA ALA A 863 -3.94 -9.99 -34.42
C ALA A 863 -4.64 -10.94 -33.42
N ARG A 864 -4.58 -10.64 -32.15
CA ARG A 864 -5.33 -11.34 -31.09
C ARG A 864 -6.77 -10.86 -31.02
N GLN A 865 -6.99 -9.61 -31.32
CA GLN A 865 -8.27 -8.91 -31.36
C GLN A 865 -8.28 -7.91 -32.51
N SER A 866 -9.47 -7.51 -32.94
CA SER A 866 -9.65 -6.46 -33.95
C SER A 866 -10.72 -5.49 -33.49
N LEU A 867 -10.48 -4.20 -33.64
CA LEU A 867 -11.49 -3.19 -33.36
C LEU A 867 -12.57 -3.23 -34.47
N VAL A 868 -13.81 -3.44 -34.10
CA VAL A 868 -14.95 -3.51 -35.01
C VAL A 868 -16.04 -2.52 -34.64
N GLY A 869 -16.76 -2.02 -35.62
CA GLY A 869 -18.03 -1.32 -35.43
C GLY A 869 -19.18 -2.31 -35.28
N PHE A 870 -20.12 -2.02 -34.38
CA PHE A 870 -21.32 -2.81 -34.24
C PHE A 870 -22.60 -1.97 -34.06
N GLU A 871 -23.74 -2.57 -34.34
CA GLU A 871 -25.07 -2.00 -34.11
C GLU A 871 -25.89 -2.92 -33.22
N LEU A 872 -26.71 -2.30 -32.37
CA LEU A 872 -27.69 -3.03 -31.57
C LEU A 872 -29.10 -2.96 -32.16
N PRO A 873 -29.95 -3.96 -31.95
CA PRO A 873 -31.37 -3.89 -32.30
C PRO A 873 -32.07 -2.77 -31.53
N ALA A 874 -33.23 -2.33 -32.03
CA ALA A 874 -33.94 -1.20 -31.41
C ALA A 874 -34.35 -1.46 -29.95
N ASP A 875 -34.78 -2.69 -29.68
CA ASP A 875 -35.15 -3.13 -28.32
C ASP A 875 -34.03 -4.03 -27.75
N HIS A 876 -33.14 -3.46 -26.98
CA HIS A 876 -32.03 -4.18 -26.38
C HIS A 876 -31.92 -3.91 -24.89
N ALA A 877 -31.43 -4.91 -24.14
CA ALA A 877 -31.03 -4.72 -22.75
C ALA A 877 -29.91 -3.69 -22.63
N PRO A 878 -29.75 -3.02 -21.47
CA PRO A 878 -28.69 -2.02 -21.27
C PRO A 878 -27.31 -2.61 -21.51
N VAL A 879 -26.63 -2.13 -22.53
CA VAL A 879 -25.21 -2.43 -22.83
C VAL A 879 -24.38 -1.19 -22.53
N LEU A 880 -23.27 -1.38 -21.84
CA LEU A 880 -22.32 -0.34 -21.45
C LEU A 880 -20.92 -0.64 -21.96
N GLU A 881 -20.04 0.37 -21.89
CA GLU A 881 -18.59 0.18 -22.06
C GLU A 881 -18.08 -0.90 -21.09
N ALA A 882 -17.07 -1.65 -21.49
CA ALA A 882 -16.51 -2.81 -20.80
C ALA A 882 -17.40 -4.05 -20.69
N ASN A 883 -18.65 -4.04 -21.17
CA ASN A 883 -19.41 -5.27 -21.29
C ASN A 883 -18.71 -6.28 -22.21
N LEU A 884 -18.72 -7.57 -21.82
CA LEU A 884 -17.94 -8.61 -22.47
C LEU A 884 -18.67 -9.19 -23.69
N LEU A 885 -17.91 -9.49 -24.73
CA LEU A 885 -18.33 -10.33 -25.83
C LEU A 885 -18.11 -11.80 -25.43
N ILE A 886 -19.14 -12.62 -25.57
CA ILE A 886 -19.09 -14.05 -25.22
C ILE A 886 -19.35 -14.90 -26.47
N HIS A 887 -18.46 -15.86 -26.73
CA HIS A 887 -18.58 -16.83 -27.79
C HIS A 887 -18.21 -18.23 -27.27
N GLY A 888 -19.05 -19.22 -27.48
CA GLY A 888 -18.81 -20.60 -27.02
C GLY A 888 -18.64 -20.73 -25.49
N GLY A 889 -19.17 -19.79 -24.69
CA GLY A 889 -18.97 -19.75 -23.22
C GLY A 889 -17.74 -18.99 -22.74
N GLU A 890 -16.84 -18.61 -23.66
CA GLU A 890 -15.59 -17.94 -23.38
C GLU A 890 -15.65 -16.43 -23.68
N ILE A 891 -14.77 -15.65 -23.05
CA ILE A 891 -14.62 -14.22 -23.32
C ILE A 891 -13.92 -14.06 -24.67
N ALA A 892 -14.64 -13.49 -25.64
CA ALA A 892 -14.17 -13.24 -27.00
C ALA A 892 -13.89 -11.76 -27.30
N GLY A 893 -14.01 -10.88 -26.32
CA GLY A 893 -13.76 -9.46 -26.48
C GLY A 893 -14.51 -8.59 -25.48
N ARG A 894 -14.53 -7.27 -25.77
CA ARG A 894 -15.22 -6.28 -24.93
C ARG A 894 -15.71 -5.08 -25.73
N VAL A 895 -16.79 -4.47 -25.30
CA VAL A 895 -17.27 -3.18 -25.79
C VAL A 895 -16.30 -2.09 -25.32
N THR A 896 -15.81 -1.23 -26.23
CA THR A 896 -14.91 -0.13 -25.90
C THR A 896 -15.59 1.24 -25.97
N SER A 897 -16.57 1.39 -26.84
CA SER A 897 -17.39 2.60 -26.98
C SER A 897 -18.81 2.24 -27.38
N ILE A 898 -19.78 2.94 -26.82
CA ILE A 898 -21.20 2.74 -27.19
C ILE A 898 -21.99 4.02 -26.95
N ALA A 899 -22.86 4.37 -27.86
CA ALA A 899 -23.81 5.47 -27.71
C ALA A 899 -25.03 5.32 -28.64
N ARG A 900 -26.15 5.94 -28.26
CA ARG A 900 -27.26 6.13 -29.16
C ARG A 900 -26.96 7.32 -30.09
N SER A 901 -26.81 7.07 -31.38
CA SER A 901 -26.57 8.12 -32.36
C SER A 901 -27.87 8.90 -32.64
N PRO A 902 -27.90 10.23 -32.42
CA PRO A 902 -29.01 11.07 -32.79
C PRO A 902 -29.14 11.27 -34.30
N THR A 903 -28.07 11.03 -35.06
CA THR A 903 -28.03 11.10 -36.53
C THR A 903 -28.68 9.86 -37.16
N LEU A 904 -28.39 8.68 -36.59
CA LEU A 904 -28.85 7.38 -37.10
C LEU A 904 -30.12 6.87 -36.43
N GLY A 905 -30.50 7.44 -35.28
CA GLY A 905 -31.67 7.01 -34.50
C GLY A 905 -31.49 5.64 -33.79
N ARG A 906 -30.30 5.07 -33.82
CA ARG A 906 -29.98 3.73 -33.30
C ARG A 906 -28.70 3.71 -32.43
N THR A 907 -28.54 2.63 -31.68
CA THR A 907 -27.34 2.44 -30.83
C THR A 907 -26.22 1.80 -31.64
N ILE A 908 -25.08 2.47 -31.66
CA ILE A 908 -23.82 2.05 -32.31
C ILE A 908 -22.71 1.93 -31.31
N GLY A 909 -21.69 1.12 -31.59
CA GLY A 909 -20.55 0.97 -30.73
C GLY A 909 -19.28 0.47 -31.42
N LEU A 910 -18.16 0.57 -30.71
CA LEU A 910 -16.91 -0.08 -31.08
C LEU A 910 -16.62 -1.18 -30.04
N ALA A 911 -16.05 -2.27 -30.51
CA ALA A 911 -15.63 -3.38 -29.65
C ALA A 911 -14.31 -3.97 -30.14
N MET A 912 -13.44 -4.34 -29.19
CA MET A 912 -12.36 -5.29 -29.45
C MET A 912 -12.95 -6.69 -29.51
N ALA A 913 -12.85 -7.38 -30.62
CA ALA A 913 -13.40 -8.71 -30.85
C ALA A 913 -12.33 -9.68 -31.33
N ALA A 914 -12.47 -10.96 -30.97
CA ALA A 914 -11.60 -12.02 -31.53
C ALA A 914 -11.69 -11.99 -33.09
N PRO A 915 -10.58 -12.24 -33.81
CA PRO A 915 -10.51 -12.05 -35.27
C PRO A 915 -11.59 -12.82 -36.05
N HIS A 916 -11.96 -14.01 -35.62
CA HIS A 916 -13.01 -14.81 -36.25
C HIS A 916 -14.43 -14.23 -36.10
N LEU A 917 -14.64 -13.33 -35.15
CA LEU A 917 -15.89 -12.59 -34.94
C LEU A 917 -15.86 -11.18 -35.57
N ALA A 918 -14.71 -10.74 -36.02
CA ALA A 918 -14.51 -9.41 -36.61
C ALA A 918 -14.90 -9.34 -38.09
N VAL A 919 -15.75 -10.23 -38.55
CA VAL A 919 -16.22 -10.33 -39.94
C VAL A 919 -17.45 -9.44 -40.13
N LEU A 920 -17.45 -8.64 -41.20
CA LEU A 920 -18.58 -7.78 -41.53
C LEU A 920 -19.87 -8.59 -41.71
N GLY A 921 -20.92 -8.14 -41.05
CA GLY A 921 -22.23 -8.78 -41.06
C GLY A 921 -22.39 -9.93 -40.03
N SER A 922 -21.34 -10.36 -39.37
CA SER A 922 -21.42 -11.41 -38.34
C SER A 922 -22.20 -10.94 -37.10
N GLU A 923 -22.78 -11.89 -36.39
CA GLU A 923 -23.40 -11.64 -35.11
C GLU A 923 -22.35 -11.84 -33.99
N ILE A 924 -22.26 -10.86 -33.10
CA ILE A 924 -21.54 -10.94 -31.82
C ILE A 924 -22.52 -10.90 -30.68
N ARG A 925 -22.23 -11.57 -29.56
CA ARG A 925 -23.09 -11.60 -28.38
C ARG A 925 -22.47 -10.87 -27.23
N ILE A 926 -23.15 -9.84 -26.75
CA ILE A 926 -22.68 -8.99 -25.65
C ILE A 926 -23.43 -9.36 -24.38
N ARG A 927 -22.70 -9.67 -23.32
CA ARG A 927 -23.28 -9.86 -22.00
C ARG A 927 -23.56 -8.50 -21.37
N SER A 928 -24.84 -8.13 -21.30
CA SER A 928 -25.29 -6.86 -20.72
C SER A 928 -25.06 -6.79 -19.20
N THR A 929 -25.24 -5.62 -18.63
CA THR A 929 -25.04 -5.37 -17.19
C THR A 929 -25.96 -6.20 -16.29
N ASP A 930 -27.17 -6.53 -16.78
CA ASP A 930 -28.13 -7.38 -16.07
C ASP A 930 -27.96 -8.90 -16.37
N GLY A 931 -26.88 -9.25 -17.10
CA GLY A 931 -26.47 -10.62 -17.40
C GLY A 931 -27.14 -11.25 -18.62
N ARG A 932 -28.06 -10.55 -19.33
CA ARG A 932 -28.67 -11.02 -20.56
C ARG A 932 -27.68 -10.98 -21.73
N MET A 933 -27.83 -11.90 -22.67
CA MET A 933 -27.03 -11.93 -23.90
C MET A 933 -27.74 -11.11 -24.98
N VAL A 934 -27.12 -10.01 -25.40
CA VAL A 934 -27.64 -9.11 -26.42
C VAL A 934 -26.95 -9.40 -27.75
N PRO A 935 -27.68 -9.78 -28.82
CA PRO A 935 -27.09 -9.92 -30.13
C PRO A 935 -26.76 -8.52 -30.71
N ALA A 936 -25.59 -8.41 -31.34
CA ALA A 936 -25.17 -7.23 -32.04
C ALA A 936 -24.58 -7.60 -33.39
N ARG A 937 -24.79 -6.77 -34.41
CA ARG A 937 -24.29 -7.01 -35.76
C ARG A 937 -23.02 -6.22 -36.01
N VAL A 938 -21.99 -6.87 -36.52
CA VAL A 938 -20.76 -6.20 -36.94
C VAL A 938 -21.02 -5.43 -38.22
N VAL A 939 -20.68 -4.14 -38.23
CA VAL A 939 -20.90 -3.23 -39.34
C VAL A 939 -19.67 -2.46 -39.76
N ARG A 940 -19.69 -1.91 -40.98
CA ARG A 940 -18.58 -1.10 -41.47
C ARG A 940 -18.52 0.26 -40.76
N THR A 941 -17.33 0.76 -40.52
CA THR A 941 -17.06 2.15 -40.10
C THR A 941 -16.46 2.93 -41.28
N PRO A 942 -16.74 4.24 -41.41
CA PRO A 942 -17.58 5.07 -40.53
C PRO A 942 -19.04 4.69 -40.56
N PHE A 943 -19.77 4.89 -39.43
CA PHE A 943 -21.21 4.65 -39.34
C PHE A 943 -22.01 5.73 -40.08
N VAL A 944 -21.48 6.96 -40.09
CA VAL A 944 -22.01 8.10 -40.82
C VAL A 944 -20.96 8.51 -41.86
N GLU A 945 -21.29 8.38 -43.13
CA GLU A 945 -20.40 8.82 -44.21
C GLU A 945 -20.20 10.34 -44.15
N ALA A 946 -19.02 10.75 -44.56
CA ALA A 946 -18.70 12.17 -44.67
C ALA A 946 -19.57 12.80 -45.76
N ALA A 947 -20.43 13.76 -45.41
CA ALA A 947 -21.12 14.61 -46.38
C ALA A 947 -20.12 15.58 -47.07
#